data_1f0353e0648e775aedf39a2951973c3f
#
_entry.id   1f0353e0648e775aedf39a2951973c3f
#
_cell.length_a   1.000
_cell.length_b   1.000
_cell.length_c   1.000
_cell.angle_alpha   90.00
_cell.angle_beta   90.00
_cell.angle_gamma   90.00
#
_symmetry.space_group_name_H-M   'P 1'
#
loop_
_entity.id
_entity.type
_entity.pdbx_description
1 polymer ?
#
loop_
_entity_poly.entity_id
_entity_poly.type
_entity_poly.pdbx_seq_one_letter_code
_entity_poly.pdbx_strand_id
1 'polypeptide(L)'
;MKTVLIWLALCFGTLMTTCANETAYLFSYFINDSRDGLHLAYSYDGLNWTALNGGKSYLTPAVGKDKLMRDPSICQAPDGTFHMVWTSSWTDRIIGYASSRDLIHWSEQRAIPVMMHEPTAHNCWAPELFYDEPSQTYYIFWATTIPGRHKEVATSESEKGLNHRMYYVTTKDFQTFSKTKMFFNPDFSVIDAAIVKDPKNEDLIMVVKNENSNPPEKNLRITRTRNLAKGFPTKVSPSITGNYWAEGPAPLFVGDTLYVYFDKYRDHRYGAVRSLDHGETWEDVSDLVSFPRGIRHGTAFAVDASVVETLIANRNYNPLIPDNLADPSLSKFGDTYYLYATTDLDYGLGRAGTPVVWKSKDFVNWSFEGSHIQGFDWAKGYDWVNDKGEKKTGYFRYWAPGKVIEQNGTYYLYVIFVKPDEQMGTYVMIADRPDGPFRFAEGNGLFAPGMEGMDSPFIVNDIDGEPFIDDDGNGYLFWRRRLAARLSADRLHIEGEPLAMQTARQGYSEGPLMFKRKGIYYYVYTLSGNQNYVNAYMMSRESPLSGFVKPEGNDIFLFSATENQVWGPGHGNIFYDEKTDEYIFLYLEYGDGGTTRQVYANRMEFNEDGTIKTLVPDMRGVGYLSAPQETRRNLALQADFRASSEKAPRTAVVDIETQPNDPLPEKASVKKYTRTHTYQAAHVGDESNGTRWMAAVTDSSPYITVDLKEMRNVGECQFYFTKPTEGHTWRLEKSVDGKHWQACAEENKLQARSPHVTKGIGEARYLRLHILRGDAGLWEWNIYE
;
A
#
# COMPACT_ATOMS: atom_id res chain seq x y z
N MET A 1 -55.11 42.27 -28.71
CA MET A 1 -54.55 42.12 -27.37
C MET A 1 -53.76 40.78 -27.32
N LYS A 2 -52.44 40.87 -27.39
CA LYS A 2 -51.54 39.71 -27.37
C LYS A 2 -50.94 39.65 -25.99
N THR A 3 -51.24 38.56 -25.26
CA THR A 3 -50.71 38.29 -23.93
C THR A 3 -49.35 37.59 -24.10
N VAL A 4 -48.26 38.19 -23.58
CA VAL A 4 -46.90 37.63 -23.54
C VAL A 4 -46.74 36.89 -22.22
N LEU A 5 -46.54 35.57 -22.25
CA LEU A 5 -46.10 34.79 -21.10
C LEU A 5 -44.58 34.89 -20.98
N ILE A 6 -44.14 35.43 -19.86
CA ILE A 6 -42.71 35.42 -19.45
C ILE A 6 -42.47 34.17 -18.63
N TRP A 7 -41.60 33.28 -19.13
CA TRP A 7 -41.04 32.15 -18.34
C TRP A 7 -39.84 32.64 -17.53
N LEU A 8 -39.97 32.64 -16.21
CA LEU A 8 -38.82 32.76 -15.30
C LEU A 8 -38.21 31.37 -15.15
N ALA A 9 -37.02 31.17 -15.71
CA ALA A 9 -36.18 30.02 -15.41
C ALA A 9 -35.42 30.31 -14.10
N LEU A 10 -35.85 29.68 -13.02
CA LEU A 10 -35.03 29.60 -11.79
C LEU A 10 -33.87 28.64 -12.04
N CYS A 11 -32.70 29.18 -12.26
CA CYS A 11 -31.44 28.41 -12.13
C CYS A 11 -31.16 28.14 -10.64
N PHE A 12 -31.50 26.97 -10.18
CA PHE A 12 -30.90 26.42 -8.94
C PHE A 12 -29.47 26.04 -9.27
N GLY A 13 -28.54 26.96 -9.01
CA GLY A 13 -27.15 26.65 -8.92
C GLY A 13 -26.95 25.85 -7.60
N THR A 14 -26.79 24.56 -7.70
CA THR A 14 -26.20 23.77 -6.62
C THR A 14 -24.76 24.24 -6.45
N LEU A 15 -24.54 25.09 -5.45
CA LEU A 15 -23.20 25.25 -4.90
C LEU A 15 -22.79 23.87 -4.35
N MET A 16 -21.99 23.15 -5.11
CA MET A 16 -21.14 22.10 -4.50
C MET A 16 -20.12 22.87 -3.66
N THR A 17 -20.35 22.97 -2.36
CA THR A 17 -19.30 23.24 -1.39
C THR A 17 -18.38 22.02 -1.45
N THR A 18 -17.29 22.11 -2.20
CA THR A 18 -16.14 21.27 -1.98
C THR A 18 -15.69 21.57 -0.56
N CYS A 19 -15.87 20.64 0.39
CA CYS A 19 -15.16 20.67 1.65
C CYS A 19 -13.67 20.77 1.28
N ALA A 20 -13.03 21.89 1.60
CA ALA A 20 -11.58 21.97 1.48
C ALA A 20 -11.03 20.98 2.50
N ASN A 21 -10.26 19.99 2.04
CA ASN A 21 -9.55 19.10 2.96
C ASN A 21 -8.70 19.93 3.92
N GLU A 22 -8.74 19.59 5.21
CA GLU A 22 -7.88 20.26 6.19
C GLU A 22 -6.42 20.01 5.83
N THR A 23 -5.62 21.05 5.79
CA THR A 23 -4.18 20.97 5.51
C THR A 23 -3.42 20.61 6.77
N ALA A 24 -2.52 19.66 6.68
CA ALA A 24 -1.52 19.36 7.69
C ALA A 24 -0.12 19.48 7.10
N TYR A 25 0.89 19.44 7.94
CA TYR A 25 2.28 19.62 7.52
C TYR A 25 3.11 18.43 7.97
N LEU A 26 4.01 17.98 7.10
CA LEU A 26 5.00 16.95 7.39
C LEU A 26 6.40 17.53 7.31
N PHE A 27 7.29 16.93 8.09
CA PHE A 27 8.72 17.24 8.11
C PHE A 27 9.48 15.92 7.98
N SER A 28 10.21 15.73 6.85
CA SER A 28 11.18 14.64 6.73
C SER A 28 12.48 15.03 7.40
N TYR A 29 13.14 14.12 8.10
CA TYR A 29 14.40 14.40 8.77
C TYR A 29 15.23 13.14 9.01
N PHE A 30 16.47 13.33 9.41
CA PHE A 30 17.32 12.26 9.92
C PHE A 30 17.79 12.60 11.34
N ILE A 31 18.32 11.63 12.05
CA ILE A 31 18.88 11.80 13.39
C ILE A 31 20.31 11.25 13.44
N ASN A 32 21.11 11.75 14.41
CA ASN A 32 22.45 11.26 14.74
C ASN A 32 23.37 11.04 13.52
N ASP A 33 23.86 9.81 13.35
CA ASP A 33 24.77 9.41 12.28
C ASP A 33 24.09 9.13 10.95
N SER A 34 22.75 9.25 10.87
CA SER A 34 21.95 9.07 9.66
C SER A 34 21.94 7.64 9.06
N ARG A 35 22.27 6.63 9.85
CA ARG A 35 22.29 5.22 9.42
C ARG A 35 20.97 4.50 9.68
N ASP A 36 20.18 4.97 10.60
CA ASP A 36 18.85 4.43 10.89
C ASP A 36 17.80 4.87 9.86
N GLY A 37 17.98 6.02 9.20
CA GLY A 37 17.25 6.38 8.00
C GLY A 37 16.24 7.52 8.15
N LEU A 38 15.12 7.41 7.40
CA LEU A 38 14.08 8.41 7.30
C LEU A 38 13.23 8.48 8.55
N HIS A 39 13.08 9.67 9.11
CA HIS A 39 12.10 10.00 10.13
C HIS A 39 11.09 11.02 9.62
N LEU A 40 9.89 11.02 10.19
CA LEU A 40 8.84 11.96 9.89
C LEU A 40 8.30 12.59 11.18
N ALA A 41 7.98 13.87 11.11
CA ALA A 41 7.20 14.60 12.12
C ALA A 41 6.03 15.30 11.44
N TYR A 42 4.97 15.57 12.20
CA TYR A 42 3.80 16.29 11.72
C TYR A 42 3.49 17.51 12.57
N SER A 43 2.76 18.44 11.95
CA SER A 43 2.21 19.64 12.62
C SER A 43 0.89 20.04 11.95
N TYR A 44 -0.03 20.61 12.74
CA TYR A 44 -1.24 21.25 12.21
C TYR A 44 -1.14 22.79 12.21
N ASP A 45 -0.14 23.35 12.88
CA ASP A 45 0.02 24.80 13.05
C ASP A 45 1.37 25.34 12.53
N GLY A 46 2.27 24.45 12.07
CA GLY A 46 3.63 24.81 11.65
C GLY A 46 4.57 25.20 12.82
N LEU A 47 4.09 25.19 14.06
CA LEU A 47 4.88 25.55 15.24
C LEU A 47 5.24 24.36 16.11
N ASN A 48 4.28 23.45 16.29
CA ASN A 48 4.42 22.27 17.14
C ASN A 48 4.57 21.02 16.30
N TRP A 49 5.77 20.45 16.26
CA TRP A 49 6.12 19.28 15.47
C TRP A 49 6.24 18.04 16.36
N THR A 50 5.47 17.02 16.06
CA THR A 50 5.42 15.75 16.80
C THR A 50 5.99 14.62 15.96
N ALA A 51 6.91 13.83 16.54
CA ALA A 51 7.49 12.68 15.86
C ALA A 51 6.42 11.61 15.59
N LEU A 52 6.44 11.06 14.37
CA LEU A 52 5.63 9.93 13.96
C LEU A 52 6.34 8.58 14.26
N ASN A 53 5.62 7.47 14.17
CA ASN A 53 6.13 6.10 14.36
C ASN A 53 6.90 5.91 15.69
N GLY A 54 6.53 6.65 16.73
CA GLY A 54 7.25 6.63 18.02
C GLY A 54 8.72 7.03 17.90
N GLY A 55 9.07 7.85 16.89
CA GLY A 55 10.44 8.28 16.60
C GLY A 55 11.31 7.23 15.93
N LYS A 56 10.75 6.12 15.45
CA LYS A 56 11.46 5.10 14.68
C LYS A 56 11.54 5.46 13.21
N SER A 57 12.56 4.96 12.52
CA SER A 57 12.74 5.15 11.09
C SER A 57 11.63 4.47 10.26
N TYR A 58 11.28 5.08 9.12
CA TYR A 58 10.39 4.53 8.10
C TYR A 58 11.15 3.80 6.99
N LEU A 59 12.41 4.17 6.74
CA LEU A 59 13.24 3.57 5.68
C LEU A 59 14.70 3.63 6.07
N THR A 60 15.34 2.46 6.22
CA THR A 60 16.78 2.36 6.48
C THR A 60 17.57 2.45 5.16
N PRO A 61 18.64 3.27 5.06
CA PRO A 61 19.36 3.46 3.81
C PRO A 61 20.12 2.21 3.37
N ALA A 62 20.01 1.88 2.09
CA ALA A 62 20.65 0.70 1.49
C ALA A 62 21.66 1.05 0.39
N VAL A 63 21.56 2.27 -0.20
CA VAL A 63 22.39 2.69 -1.33
C VAL A 63 23.49 3.67 -0.93
N GLY A 64 24.51 3.80 -1.79
CA GLY A 64 25.66 4.65 -1.57
C GLY A 64 26.78 3.99 -0.79
N LYS A 65 27.97 4.57 -0.92
CA LYS A 65 29.21 4.05 -0.31
C LYS A 65 29.13 3.90 1.20
N ASP A 66 28.56 4.91 1.88
CA ASP A 66 28.48 4.94 3.35
C ASP A 66 27.11 4.50 3.87
N LYS A 67 26.13 4.28 2.98
CA LYS A 67 24.73 3.96 3.30
C LYS A 67 24.16 4.92 4.35
N LEU A 68 24.26 6.21 4.08
CA LEU A 68 23.69 7.26 4.91
C LEU A 68 22.34 7.72 4.31
N MET A 69 21.47 8.22 5.15
CA MET A 69 20.31 9.01 4.74
C MET A 69 20.37 10.35 5.47
N ARG A 70 21.05 11.31 4.83
CA ARG A 70 21.10 12.68 5.31
C ARG A 70 20.26 13.54 4.38
N ASP A 71 19.74 14.62 4.92
CA ASP A 71 19.05 15.67 4.19
C ASP A 71 17.93 15.10 3.29
N PRO A 72 16.98 14.25 3.83
CA PRO A 72 15.95 13.65 3.02
C PRO A 72 14.95 14.71 2.54
N SER A 73 14.87 14.90 1.22
CA SER A 73 13.93 15.81 0.58
C SER A 73 12.78 15.04 -0.07
N ILE A 74 11.55 15.39 0.30
CA ILE A 74 10.32 14.75 -0.20
C ILE A 74 9.47 15.77 -0.95
N CYS A 75 8.98 15.35 -2.12
CA CYS A 75 8.01 16.10 -2.92
C CYS A 75 6.84 15.20 -3.31
N GLN A 76 5.60 15.66 -3.11
CA GLN A 76 4.42 14.95 -3.58
C GLN A 76 4.13 15.30 -5.04
N ALA A 77 3.99 14.28 -5.87
CA ALA A 77 3.60 14.37 -7.27
C ALA A 77 2.10 14.67 -7.43
N PRO A 78 1.66 15.21 -8.59
CA PRO A 78 0.23 15.40 -8.88
C PRO A 78 -0.60 14.10 -8.86
N ASP A 79 0.02 12.94 -9.05
CA ASP A 79 -0.63 11.63 -8.97
C ASP A 79 -0.66 11.04 -7.54
N GLY A 80 -0.27 11.83 -6.53
CA GLY A 80 -0.23 11.45 -5.13
C GLY A 80 1.05 10.71 -4.70
N THR A 81 1.96 10.36 -5.62
CA THR A 81 3.22 9.71 -5.28
C THR A 81 4.16 10.67 -4.53
N PHE A 82 4.74 10.20 -3.45
CA PHE A 82 5.84 10.88 -2.77
C PHE A 82 7.17 10.39 -3.34
N HIS A 83 7.98 11.29 -3.85
CA HIS A 83 9.33 11.03 -4.31
C HIS A 83 10.32 11.58 -3.29
N MET A 84 11.36 10.83 -3.00
CA MET A 84 12.39 11.23 -2.03
C MET A 84 13.78 11.07 -2.62
N VAL A 85 14.63 12.08 -2.35
CA VAL A 85 16.08 12.04 -2.61
C VAL A 85 16.83 12.32 -1.33
N TRP A 86 18.07 11.83 -1.22
CA TRP A 86 18.90 12.04 -0.02
C TRP A 86 20.41 11.95 -0.29
N THR A 87 21.21 12.52 0.60
CA THR A 87 22.65 12.34 0.66
C THR A 87 22.99 10.94 1.15
N SER A 88 23.61 10.12 0.31
CA SER A 88 23.92 8.71 0.58
C SER A 88 25.31 8.46 1.15
N SER A 89 26.21 9.46 1.07
CA SER A 89 27.62 9.38 1.50
C SER A 89 28.25 10.76 1.63
N TRP A 90 29.29 10.85 2.44
CA TRP A 90 30.11 12.06 2.57
C TRP A 90 30.92 12.37 1.30
N THR A 91 31.29 11.36 0.52
CA THR A 91 32.24 11.51 -0.61
C THR A 91 31.81 10.70 -1.84
N ASP A 92 30.52 10.64 -2.14
CA ASP A 92 30.01 9.92 -3.30
C ASP A 92 29.55 10.89 -4.42
N ARG A 93 29.42 10.35 -5.63
CA ARG A 93 28.98 11.07 -6.83
C ARG A 93 27.58 10.68 -7.26
N ILE A 94 26.84 10.07 -6.35
CA ILE A 94 25.45 9.66 -6.48
C ILE A 94 24.61 10.32 -5.40
N ILE A 95 23.30 10.31 -5.59
CA ILE A 95 22.29 10.54 -4.57
C ILE A 95 21.38 9.34 -4.45
N GLY A 96 20.75 9.13 -3.29
CA GLY A 96 19.74 8.11 -3.11
C GLY A 96 18.38 8.57 -3.61
N TYR A 97 17.54 7.60 -4.00
CA TYR A 97 16.14 7.81 -4.41
C TYR A 97 15.27 6.64 -3.99
N ALA A 98 14.05 6.95 -3.57
CA ALA A 98 12.93 6.02 -3.39
C ALA A 98 11.60 6.77 -3.58
N SER A 99 10.51 6.03 -3.80
CA SER A 99 9.16 6.59 -3.86
C SER A 99 8.19 5.83 -2.96
N SER A 100 7.10 6.49 -2.59
CA SER A 100 6.04 5.92 -1.75
C SER A 100 4.68 6.47 -2.12
N ARG A 101 3.62 5.73 -1.85
CA ARG A 101 2.22 6.18 -1.98
C ARG A 101 1.62 6.62 -0.65
N ASP A 102 2.24 6.23 0.46
CA ASP A 102 1.69 6.41 1.82
C ASP A 102 2.73 6.85 2.86
N LEU A 103 3.98 7.08 2.45
CA LEU A 103 5.13 7.41 3.30
C LEU A 103 5.53 6.32 4.32
N ILE A 104 4.84 5.18 4.29
CA ILE A 104 5.11 4.00 5.13
C ILE A 104 5.87 2.96 4.32
N HIS A 105 5.37 2.65 3.12
CA HIS A 105 5.93 1.66 2.21
C HIS A 105 6.70 2.36 1.10
N TRP A 106 7.97 2.03 1.00
CA TRP A 106 8.89 2.65 0.06
C TRP A 106 9.31 1.65 -1.01
N SER A 107 9.44 2.13 -2.24
CA SER A 107 10.00 1.36 -3.35
C SER A 107 11.41 0.87 -3.08
N GLU A 108 11.92 -0.04 -3.89
CA GLU A 108 13.34 -0.38 -3.90
C GLU A 108 14.19 0.90 -4.05
N GLN A 109 15.21 1.01 -3.19
CA GLN A 109 16.10 2.17 -3.21
C GLN A 109 17.04 2.11 -4.40
N ARG A 110 17.22 3.24 -5.08
CA ARG A 110 18.08 3.37 -6.23
C ARG A 110 19.11 4.47 -6.05
N ALA A 111 20.28 4.27 -6.67
CA ALA A 111 21.31 5.30 -6.78
C ALA A 111 21.13 6.08 -8.09
N ILE A 112 21.02 7.41 -8.02
CA ILE A 112 21.03 8.27 -9.21
C ILE A 112 22.45 8.78 -9.43
N PRO A 113 23.12 8.46 -10.56
CA PRO A 113 24.53 8.74 -10.81
C PRO A 113 24.74 10.18 -11.32
N VAL A 114 24.39 11.18 -10.52
CA VAL A 114 24.29 12.60 -10.92
C VAL A 114 25.62 13.27 -11.24
N MET A 115 26.76 12.82 -10.65
CA MET A 115 28.10 13.40 -10.87
C MET A 115 29.13 12.39 -11.40
N MET A 116 28.71 11.22 -11.89
CA MET A 116 29.64 10.20 -12.40
C MET A 116 30.44 10.64 -13.62
N HIS A 117 29.93 11.60 -14.39
CA HIS A 117 30.62 12.21 -15.54
C HIS A 117 31.77 13.14 -15.14
N GLU A 118 31.89 13.52 -13.86
CA GLU A 118 32.94 14.39 -13.32
C GLU A 118 33.79 13.60 -12.31
N PRO A 119 34.90 12.99 -12.72
CA PRO A 119 35.68 12.10 -11.88
C PRO A 119 36.26 12.74 -10.63
N THR A 120 36.42 14.06 -10.62
CA THR A 120 37.02 14.83 -9.53
C THR A 120 35.97 15.42 -8.58
N ALA A 121 34.67 15.24 -8.86
CA ALA A 121 33.63 15.68 -7.96
C ALA A 121 33.79 14.99 -6.60
N HIS A 122 33.80 15.78 -5.52
CA HIS A 122 34.08 15.31 -4.18
C HIS A 122 32.85 14.70 -3.51
N ASN A 123 31.67 15.30 -3.70
CA ASN A 123 30.47 15.00 -2.95
C ASN A 123 29.19 15.35 -3.75
N CYS A 124 28.04 14.84 -3.28
CA CYS A 124 26.70 15.27 -3.66
C CYS A 124 25.89 15.43 -2.39
N TRP A 125 25.86 16.65 -1.81
CA TRP A 125 25.24 16.92 -0.53
C TRP A 125 23.91 17.64 -0.63
N ALA A 126 23.04 17.36 0.30
CA ALA A 126 21.73 17.98 0.49
C ALA A 126 20.96 18.10 -0.85
N PRO A 127 20.66 16.98 -1.52
CA PRO A 127 19.81 17.03 -2.69
C PRO A 127 18.41 17.45 -2.30
N GLU A 128 17.88 18.40 -3.07
CA GLU A 128 16.50 18.87 -2.96
C GLU A 128 15.72 18.55 -4.21
N LEU A 129 14.43 18.30 -4.03
CA LEU A 129 13.48 17.90 -5.05
C LEU A 129 12.37 18.92 -5.18
N PHE A 130 12.20 19.50 -6.37
CA PHE A 130 11.14 20.45 -6.66
C PHE A 130 10.39 20.07 -7.94
N TYR A 131 9.06 20.04 -7.89
CA TYR A 131 8.22 19.82 -9.06
C TYR A 131 7.79 21.14 -9.66
N ASP A 132 8.22 21.40 -10.90
CA ASP A 132 7.82 22.57 -11.68
C ASP A 132 6.53 22.25 -12.45
N GLU A 133 5.43 22.68 -11.92
CA GLU A 133 4.10 22.41 -12.44
C GLU A 133 3.91 22.88 -13.90
N PRO A 134 4.37 24.11 -14.30
CA PRO A 134 4.22 24.58 -15.69
C PRO A 134 4.93 23.71 -16.73
N SER A 135 6.08 23.13 -16.41
CA SER A 135 6.84 22.25 -17.31
C SER A 135 6.56 20.77 -17.07
N GLN A 136 5.80 20.42 -16.04
CA GLN A 136 5.58 19.04 -15.57
C GLN A 136 6.91 18.27 -15.41
N THR A 137 7.86 18.89 -14.72
CA THR A 137 9.24 18.39 -14.65
C THR A 137 9.76 18.51 -13.22
N TYR A 138 10.38 17.46 -12.72
CA TYR A 138 11.09 17.47 -11.45
C TYR A 138 12.49 18.02 -11.65
N TYR A 139 12.89 18.95 -10.80
CA TYR A 139 14.25 19.45 -10.64
C TYR A 139 14.85 18.80 -9.40
N ILE A 140 15.98 18.14 -9.57
CA ILE A 140 16.79 17.61 -8.49
C ILE A 140 18.08 18.40 -8.47
N PHE A 141 18.37 19.10 -7.36
CA PHE A 141 19.57 19.93 -7.27
C PHE A 141 20.29 19.67 -5.95
N TRP A 142 21.61 19.75 -5.98
CA TRP A 142 22.49 19.36 -4.88
C TRP A 142 23.77 20.20 -4.86
N ALA A 143 24.50 20.18 -3.74
CA ALA A 143 25.78 20.85 -3.59
C ALA A 143 26.95 19.91 -3.91
N THR A 144 27.89 20.40 -4.74
CA THR A 144 29.12 19.67 -5.09
C THR A 144 30.33 20.60 -5.08
N THR A 145 31.45 20.12 -4.51
CA THR A 145 32.79 20.68 -4.73
C THR A 145 33.50 19.91 -5.84
N ILE A 146 34.02 20.66 -6.82
CA ILE A 146 34.96 20.13 -7.83
C ILE A 146 36.32 20.79 -7.59
N PRO A 147 37.32 20.05 -7.05
CA PRO A 147 38.59 20.62 -6.68
C PRO A 147 39.26 21.40 -7.84
N GLY A 148 39.73 22.59 -7.52
CA GLY A 148 40.39 23.45 -8.50
C GLY A 148 39.50 24.30 -9.40
N ARG A 149 38.17 24.14 -9.32
CA ARG A 149 37.19 25.01 -10.00
C ARG A 149 36.76 26.18 -9.08
N HIS A 150 36.26 27.25 -9.70
CA HIS A 150 35.71 28.45 -9.05
C HIS A 150 36.68 29.17 -8.12
N LYS A 151 37.98 29.18 -8.49
CA LYS A 151 39.03 29.85 -7.75
C LYS A 151 38.88 31.38 -7.71
N GLU A 152 38.11 31.93 -8.64
CA GLU A 152 37.74 33.35 -8.70
C GLU A 152 36.85 33.78 -7.56
N VAL A 153 36.13 32.84 -6.96
CA VAL A 153 35.33 33.09 -5.76
C VAL A 153 36.24 32.91 -4.56
N ALA A 154 36.58 34.02 -3.89
CA ALA A 154 37.36 34.00 -2.66
C ALA A 154 36.60 33.27 -1.55
N THR A 155 36.72 31.96 -1.51
CA THR A 155 36.42 31.25 -0.28
C THR A 155 37.65 31.35 0.59
N SER A 156 37.52 32.01 1.70
CA SER A 156 38.28 31.63 2.82
C SER A 156 38.14 30.12 2.98
N GLU A 157 39.21 29.46 3.28
CA GLU A 157 39.24 28.03 3.54
C GLU A 157 38.07 27.61 4.42
N SER A 158 36.91 27.40 3.75
CA SER A 158 35.79 26.73 4.36
C SER A 158 36.30 25.36 4.77
N GLU A 159 35.81 24.81 5.83
CA GLU A 159 36.21 23.56 6.41
C GLU A 159 36.82 22.62 5.37
N LYS A 160 38.18 22.41 5.43
CA LYS A 160 38.95 21.55 4.52
C LYS A 160 39.06 22.05 3.05
N GLY A 161 38.87 23.32 2.75
CA GLY A 161 39.03 23.85 1.38
C GLY A 161 37.90 23.50 0.40
N LEU A 162 36.72 23.13 0.88
CA LEU A 162 35.56 22.83 0.05
C LEU A 162 34.92 24.12 -0.45
N ASN A 163 34.74 24.22 -1.77
CA ASN A 163 34.10 25.36 -2.42
C ASN A 163 32.91 24.88 -3.27
N HIS A 164 31.77 24.80 -2.66
CA HIS A 164 30.58 24.19 -3.25
C HIS A 164 29.83 25.11 -4.19
N ARG A 165 29.20 24.49 -5.21
CA ARG A 165 28.20 25.09 -6.09
C ARG A 165 27.00 24.17 -6.18
N MET A 166 25.84 24.75 -6.52
CA MET A 166 24.64 23.95 -6.77
C MET A 166 24.61 23.46 -8.22
N TYR A 167 24.39 22.17 -8.40
CA TYR A 167 24.17 21.50 -9.67
C TYR A 167 22.80 20.89 -9.73
N TYR A 168 22.27 20.58 -10.91
CA TYR A 168 20.95 19.96 -11.07
C TYR A 168 20.88 19.03 -12.27
N VAL A 169 19.89 18.12 -12.20
CA VAL A 169 19.30 17.37 -13.31
C VAL A 169 17.79 17.57 -13.30
N THR A 170 17.16 17.25 -14.41
CA THR A 170 15.68 17.19 -14.52
C THR A 170 15.23 15.81 -14.93
N THR A 171 14.05 15.42 -14.50
CA THR A 171 13.39 14.18 -14.89
C THR A 171 11.88 14.36 -14.92
N LYS A 172 11.17 13.48 -15.65
CA LYS A 172 9.70 13.38 -15.62
C LYS A 172 9.21 12.06 -15.04
N ASP A 173 10.09 11.08 -14.95
CA ASP A 173 9.75 9.68 -14.68
C ASP A 173 10.69 8.99 -13.67
N PHE A 174 11.69 9.70 -13.18
CA PHE A 174 12.77 9.16 -12.34
C PHE A 174 13.50 7.95 -12.93
N GLN A 175 13.35 7.71 -14.23
CA GLN A 175 14.08 6.69 -15.00
C GLN A 175 15.10 7.35 -15.93
N THR A 176 14.70 8.44 -16.57
CA THR A 176 15.53 9.20 -17.50
C THR A 176 15.86 10.57 -16.94
N PHE A 177 17.12 10.96 -17.01
CA PHE A 177 17.61 12.22 -16.44
C PHE A 177 18.30 13.07 -17.51
N SER A 178 18.16 14.38 -17.39
CA SER A 178 18.95 15.32 -18.18
C SER A 178 20.44 15.22 -17.85
N LYS A 179 21.30 15.79 -18.70
CA LYS A 179 22.70 16.03 -18.32
C LYS A 179 22.76 16.99 -17.15
N THR A 180 23.69 16.74 -16.22
CA THR A 180 23.98 17.65 -15.12
C THR A 180 24.41 19.02 -15.61
N LYS A 181 23.86 20.07 -14.99
CA LYS A 181 24.17 21.46 -15.27
C LYS A 181 24.39 22.23 -13.98
N MET A 182 25.04 23.40 -14.08
CA MET A 182 25.11 24.37 -13.00
C MET A 182 23.71 24.91 -12.69
N PHE A 183 23.31 24.86 -11.43
CA PHE A 183 22.02 25.39 -10.96
C PHE A 183 22.17 26.81 -10.40
N PHE A 184 23.13 26.98 -9.49
CA PHE A 184 23.36 28.27 -8.84
C PHE A 184 24.83 28.46 -8.51
N ASN A 185 25.38 29.63 -8.90
CA ASN A 185 26.81 29.99 -8.75
C ASN A 185 26.96 31.42 -8.23
N PRO A 186 26.75 31.64 -6.92
CA PRO A 186 26.95 32.94 -6.29
C PRO A 186 28.46 33.20 -6.05
N ASP A 187 28.77 34.39 -5.50
CA ASP A 187 30.12 34.82 -5.13
C ASP A 187 30.58 34.28 -3.75
N PHE A 188 29.98 33.20 -3.27
CA PHE A 188 30.33 32.50 -2.04
C PHE A 188 30.17 30.97 -2.19
N SER A 189 30.73 30.19 -1.28
CA SER A 189 30.48 28.74 -1.20
C SER A 189 29.06 28.49 -0.75
N VAL A 190 28.27 27.77 -1.54
CA VAL A 190 26.82 27.59 -1.32
C VAL A 190 26.47 26.11 -1.18
N ILE A 191 25.70 25.78 -0.14
CA ILE A 191 25.06 24.49 0.07
C ILE A 191 23.60 24.65 0.48
N ASP A 192 22.88 23.57 0.65
CA ASP A 192 21.55 23.49 1.27
C ASP A 192 20.57 24.50 0.65
N ALA A 193 20.28 24.34 -0.63
CA ALA A 193 19.25 25.11 -1.31
C ALA A 193 17.89 24.43 -1.19
N ALA A 194 16.84 25.20 -0.92
CA ALA A 194 15.45 24.72 -0.93
C ALA A 194 14.54 25.74 -1.59
N ILE A 195 13.51 25.29 -2.31
CA ILE A 195 12.59 26.15 -3.07
C ILE A 195 11.17 26.01 -2.52
N VAL A 196 10.49 27.15 -2.35
CA VAL A 196 9.05 27.22 -2.08
C VAL A 196 8.37 28.14 -3.10
N LYS A 197 7.16 27.77 -3.52
CA LYS A 197 6.32 28.62 -4.37
C LYS A 197 5.45 29.51 -3.49
N ASP A 198 5.47 30.83 -3.72
CA ASP A 198 4.62 31.79 -3.05
C ASP A 198 3.16 31.60 -3.56
N PRO A 199 2.21 31.26 -2.70
CA PRO A 199 0.83 30.99 -3.13
C PRO A 199 0.09 32.23 -3.66
N LYS A 200 0.59 33.45 -3.39
CA LYS A 200 -0.09 34.70 -3.68
C LYS A 200 0.35 35.33 -4.99
N ASN A 201 1.64 35.33 -5.29
CA ASN A 201 2.23 36.01 -6.46
C ASN A 201 2.97 35.07 -7.40
N GLU A 202 2.99 33.77 -7.08
CA GLU A 202 3.62 32.70 -7.85
C GLU A 202 5.14 32.83 -8.01
N ASP A 203 5.79 33.65 -7.22
CA ASP A 203 7.26 33.73 -7.17
C ASP A 203 7.82 32.41 -6.57
N LEU A 204 8.89 31.93 -7.17
CA LEU A 204 9.72 30.87 -6.58
C LEU A 204 10.77 31.53 -5.71
N ILE A 205 10.72 31.24 -4.41
CA ILE A 205 11.67 31.71 -3.42
C ILE A 205 12.65 30.58 -3.12
N MET A 206 13.93 30.78 -3.41
CA MET A 206 14.98 29.85 -3.05
C MET A 206 15.72 30.36 -1.83
N VAL A 207 15.79 29.54 -0.79
CA VAL A 207 16.61 29.76 0.41
C VAL A 207 17.91 28.97 0.23
N VAL A 208 19.03 29.59 0.52
CA VAL A 208 20.37 28.98 0.39
C VAL A 208 21.22 29.27 1.61
N LYS A 209 22.13 28.36 1.95
CA LYS A 209 23.14 28.58 2.98
C LYS A 209 24.42 29.16 2.37
N ASN A 210 24.88 30.29 2.91
CA ASN A 210 26.23 30.76 2.71
C ASN A 210 27.17 29.97 3.62
N GLU A 211 28.07 29.17 3.00
CA GLU A 211 28.96 28.24 3.71
C GLU A 211 30.34 28.85 4.03
N ASN A 212 30.57 30.12 3.71
CA ASN A 212 31.86 30.77 3.97
C ASN A 212 32.22 30.73 5.46
N SER A 213 33.49 30.45 5.76
CA SER A 213 34.00 30.28 7.13
C SER A 213 34.92 31.42 7.58
N ASN A 214 35.45 32.22 6.64
CA ASN A 214 36.31 33.36 6.96
C ASN A 214 36.09 34.56 6.03
N PRO A 215 35.42 35.61 6.48
CA PRO A 215 34.72 35.67 7.77
C PRO A 215 33.63 34.60 7.86
N PRO A 216 33.31 34.12 9.06
CA PRO A 216 32.24 33.15 9.23
C PRO A 216 30.89 33.78 8.90
N GLU A 217 30.25 33.27 7.86
CA GLU A 217 28.90 33.63 7.44
C GLU A 217 27.89 32.63 8.00
N LYS A 218 27.95 31.38 7.54
CA LYS A 218 27.10 30.25 8.04
C LYS A 218 25.65 30.64 8.30
N ASN A 219 25.06 31.42 7.39
CA ASN A 219 23.73 32.00 7.48
C ASN A 219 22.87 31.67 6.26
N LEU A 220 21.56 31.91 6.39
CA LEU A 220 20.61 31.68 5.30
C LEU A 220 20.31 32.99 4.56
N ARG A 221 20.12 32.88 3.26
CA ARG A 221 19.81 33.98 2.35
C ARG A 221 18.78 33.55 1.33
N ILE A 222 18.08 34.49 0.70
CA ILE A 222 17.08 34.20 -0.33
C ILE A 222 17.39 34.86 -1.66
N THR A 223 16.90 34.25 -2.72
CA THR A 223 16.79 34.80 -4.08
C THR A 223 15.48 34.36 -4.70
N ARG A 224 15.00 35.06 -5.75
CA ARG A 224 13.67 34.82 -6.32
C ARG A 224 13.70 34.74 -7.84
N THR A 225 12.81 33.93 -8.39
CA THR A 225 12.52 33.88 -9.82
C THR A 225 11.05 33.57 -10.08
N ARG A 226 10.55 33.94 -11.25
CA ARG A 226 9.23 33.49 -11.74
C ARG A 226 9.31 32.41 -12.81
N ASN A 227 10.52 32.01 -13.15
CA ASN A 227 10.75 31.04 -14.22
C ASN A 227 12.00 30.22 -13.89
N LEU A 228 11.78 29.01 -13.41
CA LEU A 228 12.83 28.10 -13.00
C LEU A 228 13.79 27.75 -14.17
N ALA A 229 13.29 27.68 -15.40
CA ALA A 229 14.10 27.40 -16.59
C ALA A 229 15.11 28.50 -16.90
N LYS A 230 14.89 29.73 -16.41
CA LYS A 230 15.84 30.87 -16.51
C LYS A 230 16.83 30.90 -15.35
N GLY A 231 16.63 30.03 -14.33
CA GLY A 231 17.43 30.01 -13.10
C GLY A 231 17.11 31.18 -12.15
N PHE A 232 17.89 31.24 -11.08
CA PHE A 232 17.82 32.27 -10.05
C PHE A 232 18.91 33.33 -10.23
N PRO A 233 18.62 34.61 -9.93
CA PRO A 233 19.66 35.64 -9.84
C PRO A 233 20.71 35.25 -8.79
N THR A 234 21.99 35.43 -9.11
CA THR A 234 23.10 35.12 -8.20
C THR A 234 23.24 36.10 -7.06
N LYS A 235 22.65 37.29 -7.18
CA LYS A 235 22.53 38.26 -6.09
C LYS A 235 21.46 37.77 -5.10
N VAL A 236 21.85 37.61 -3.87
CA VAL A 236 20.99 37.16 -2.77
C VAL A 236 20.69 38.34 -1.79
N SER A 237 19.69 38.09 -0.94
CA SER A 237 19.37 39.02 0.18
C SER A 237 20.51 39.12 1.19
N PRO A 238 20.46 40.08 2.12
CA PRO A 238 21.14 39.98 3.41
C PRO A 238 20.77 38.68 4.13
N SER A 239 21.49 38.35 5.23
CA SER A 239 21.09 37.21 6.08
C SER A 239 19.66 37.35 6.55
N ILE A 240 18.89 36.28 6.47
CA ILE A 240 17.54 36.16 7.03
C ILE A 240 17.56 35.56 8.44
N THR A 241 18.71 35.04 8.88
CA THR A 241 18.92 34.45 10.21
C THR A 241 19.75 35.36 11.09
N GLY A 242 19.68 35.15 12.41
CA GLY A 242 20.42 35.92 13.41
C GLY A 242 21.92 35.61 13.44
N ASN A 243 22.60 36.10 14.48
CA ASN A 243 24.04 35.90 14.66
C ASN A 243 24.33 34.51 15.27
N TYR A 244 23.96 33.47 14.61
CA TYR A 244 24.22 32.05 14.91
C TYR A 244 24.41 31.27 13.63
N TRP A 245 24.98 30.07 13.73
CA TRP A 245 25.17 29.22 12.58
C TRP A 245 23.88 28.41 12.27
N ALA A 246 23.41 28.54 11.04
CA ALA A 246 22.19 27.90 10.54
C ALA A 246 22.50 27.11 9.27
N GLU A 247 21.89 25.94 9.14
CA GLU A 247 21.95 25.08 7.95
C GLU A 247 20.61 24.40 7.68
N GLY A 248 20.48 23.77 6.52
CA GLY A 248 19.33 22.96 6.19
C GLY A 248 18.00 23.71 6.17
N PRO A 249 17.85 24.74 5.32
CA PRO A 249 16.61 25.50 5.27
C PRO A 249 15.46 24.65 4.74
N ALA A 250 14.34 24.65 5.43
CA ALA A 250 13.07 24.03 5.03
C ALA A 250 11.98 25.11 4.97
N PRO A 251 11.79 25.78 3.82
CA PRO A 251 10.77 26.80 3.68
C PRO A 251 9.38 26.20 3.52
N LEU A 252 8.38 26.78 4.20
CA LEU A 252 6.99 26.35 4.16
C LEU A 252 6.03 27.51 4.35
N PHE A 253 5.00 27.59 3.52
CA PHE A 253 3.86 28.46 3.78
C PHE A 253 2.85 27.77 4.70
N VAL A 254 2.52 28.40 5.82
CA VAL A 254 1.44 28.05 6.73
C VAL A 254 0.40 29.17 6.66
N GLY A 255 -0.67 28.94 5.90
CA GLY A 255 -1.53 30.03 5.46
C GLY A 255 -0.74 31.08 4.65
N ASP A 256 -0.85 32.36 5.02
CA ASP A 256 -0.12 33.45 4.37
C ASP A 256 1.28 33.70 4.97
N THR A 257 1.69 32.94 5.98
CA THR A 257 2.98 33.13 6.66
C THR A 257 4.04 32.21 6.09
N LEU A 258 5.16 32.76 5.63
CA LEU A 258 6.32 31.99 5.21
C LEU A 258 7.21 31.71 6.42
N TYR A 259 7.36 30.43 6.77
CA TYR A 259 8.36 29.95 7.71
C TYR A 259 9.58 29.41 6.96
N VAL A 260 10.75 29.59 7.53
CA VAL A 260 11.97 28.86 7.16
C VAL A 260 12.50 28.21 8.41
N TYR A 261 12.36 26.88 8.48
CA TYR A 261 12.94 26.09 9.58
C TYR A 261 14.39 25.76 9.23
N PHE A 262 15.23 25.57 10.25
CA PHE A 262 16.66 25.28 10.05
C PHE A 262 17.31 24.66 11.28
N ASP A 263 18.42 23.96 11.06
CA ASP A 263 19.25 23.38 12.11
C ASP A 263 20.23 24.42 12.65
N LYS A 264 20.06 24.81 13.91
CA LYS A 264 21.04 25.57 14.68
C LYS A 264 22.09 24.62 15.26
N TYR A 265 22.87 24.00 14.35
CA TYR A 265 23.68 22.83 14.63
C TYR A 265 24.77 23.03 15.71
N ARG A 266 25.18 24.23 15.97
CA ARG A 266 26.07 24.54 17.11
C ARG A 266 25.34 24.55 18.45
N ASP A 267 24.06 24.91 18.43
CA ASP A 267 23.20 24.98 19.60
C ASP A 267 22.48 23.67 19.86
N HIS A 268 22.65 22.66 18.99
CA HIS A 268 21.97 21.35 19.01
C HIS A 268 20.46 21.45 19.12
N ARG A 269 19.85 22.44 18.44
CA ARG A 269 18.40 22.64 18.38
C ARG A 269 17.94 23.09 16.99
N TYR A 270 16.71 22.84 16.68
CA TYR A 270 16.05 23.38 15.50
C TYR A 270 15.48 24.77 15.81
N GLY A 271 15.45 25.64 14.81
CA GLY A 271 14.91 26.99 14.92
C GLY A 271 14.08 27.35 13.69
N ALA A 272 13.50 28.55 13.72
CA ALA A 272 12.76 29.09 12.59
C ALA A 272 12.84 30.60 12.53
N VAL A 273 12.80 31.15 11.31
CA VAL A 273 12.40 32.54 11.06
C VAL A 273 11.09 32.56 10.32
N ARG A 274 10.28 33.59 10.49
CA ARG A 274 9.05 33.81 9.74
C ARG A 274 9.03 35.14 9.01
N SER A 275 8.25 35.19 7.96
CA SER A 275 7.91 36.40 7.23
C SER A 275 6.40 36.49 7.06
N LEU A 276 5.82 37.66 7.38
CA LEU A 276 4.40 37.96 7.18
C LEU A 276 4.15 38.75 5.89
N ASP A 277 5.19 39.11 5.18
CA ASP A 277 5.21 39.92 3.96
C ASP A 277 5.89 39.18 2.79
N HIS A 278 5.72 37.83 2.75
CA HIS A 278 6.20 36.97 1.69
C HIS A 278 7.73 37.03 1.47
N GLY A 279 8.51 37.20 2.55
CA GLY A 279 9.96 37.14 2.54
C GLY A 279 10.67 38.49 2.34
N GLU A 280 9.99 39.64 2.53
CA GLU A 280 10.63 40.96 2.53
C GLU A 280 11.29 41.27 3.86
N THR A 281 10.59 40.96 4.98
CA THR A 281 11.14 41.12 6.34
C THR A 281 11.05 39.81 7.12
N TRP A 282 11.92 39.63 8.11
CA TRP A 282 12.08 38.39 8.85
C TRP A 282 12.13 38.58 10.33
N GLU A 283 11.45 37.71 11.06
CA GLU A 283 11.45 37.67 12.54
C GLU A 283 11.96 36.27 12.98
N ASP A 284 12.89 36.24 13.94
CA ASP A 284 13.34 34.99 14.57
C ASP A 284 12.25 34.49 15.53
N VAL A 285 11.71 33.32 15.26
CA VAL A 285 10.66 32.65 16.05
C VAL A 285 11.14 31.30 16.58
N SER A 286 12.44 31.11 16.70
CA SER A 286 13.06 29.88 17.19
C SER A 286 12.56 29.44 18.57
N ASP A 287 12.11 30.36 19.41
CA ASP A 287 11.57 30.05 20.73
C ASP A 287 10.06 29.73 20.73
N LEU A 288 9.38 29.90 19.58
CA LEU A 288 7.96 29.57 19.39
C LEU A 288 7.77 28.20 18.77
N VAL A 289 8.81 27.60 18.19
CA VAL A 289 8.72 26.29 17.51
C VAL A 289 9.24 25.20 18.44
N SER A 290 8.55 24.05 18.39
CA SER A 290 8.99 22.83 19.07
C SER A 290 9.18 21.69 18.07
N PHE A 291 10.29 20.98 18.20
CA PHE A 291 10.65 19.88 17.31
C PHE A 291 11.03 18.61 18.08
N PRO A 292 10.91 17.41 17.47
CA PRO A 292 11.43 16.19 18.04
C PRO A 292 12.92 16.31 18.39
N ARG A 293 13.30 15.65 19.47
CA ARG A 293 14.70 15.68 19.95
C ARG A 293 15.62 15.01 18.91
N GLY A 294 16.74 15.68 18.60
CA GLY A 294 17.78 15.15 17.72
C GLY A 294 17.49 15.31 16.23
N ILE A 295 16.43 16.01 15.86
CA ILE A 295 16.11 16.33 14.46
C ILE A 295 17.27 17.06 13.78
N ARG A 296 17.56 16.67 12.56
CA ARG A 296 18.54 17.31 11.68
C ARG A 296 17.89 17.66 10.35
N HIS A 297 18.62 18.34 9.48
CA HIS A 297 18.21 18.85 8.19
C HIS A 297 17.24 17.91 7.43
N GLY A 298 16.19 18.48 6.84
CA GLY A 298 15.17 17.81 6.04
C GLY A 298 14.24 18.82 5.36
N THR A 299 13.10 18.34 4.88
CA THR A 299 12.14 19.13 4.11
C THR A 299 10.79 19.22 4.80
N ALA A 300 10.23 20.44 4.86
CA ALA A 300 8.84 20.68 5.29
C ALA A 300 7.91 20.79 4.08
N PHE A 301 6.76 20.12 4.11
CA PHE A 301 5.79 20.16 3.02
C PHE A 301 4.35 19.99 3.53
N ALA A 302 3.40 20.58 2.80
CA ALA A 302 1.99 20.48 3.10
C ALA A 302 1.41 19.18 2.50
N VAL A 303 0.49 18.58 3.23
CA VAL A 303 -0.27 17.39 2.79
C VAL A 303 -1.73 17.53 3.22
N ASP A 304 -2.58 16.68 2.69
CA ASP A 304 -3.92 16.44 3.23
C ASP A 304 -3.81 15.89 4.66
N ALA A 305 -4.67 16.37 5.57
CA ALA A 305 -4.66 15.90 6.96
C ALA A 305 -4.88 14.39 7.09
N SER A 306 -5.60 13.76 6.15
CA SER A 306 -5.80 12.30 6.10
C SER A 306 -4.49 11.52 5.99
N VAL A 307 -3.48 12.07 5.32
CA VAL A 307 -2.14 11.46 5.24
C VAL A 307 -1.49 11.39 6.63
N VAL A 308 -1.57 12.49 7.38
CA VAL A 308 -1.02 12.54 8.74
C VAL A 308 -1.76 11.59 9.68
N GLU A 309 -3.08 11.50 9.56
CA GLU A 309 -3.90 10.60 10.38
C GLU A 309 -3.57 9.14 10.10
N THR A 310 -3.39 8.77 8.84
CA THR A 310 -2.92 7.43 8.45
C THR A 310 -1.55 7.11 9.06
N LEU A 311 -0.63 8.07 9.07
CA LEU A 311 0.69 7.90 9.68
C LEU A 311 0.61 7.81 11.22
N ILE A 312 -0.29 8.56 11.87
CA ILE A 312 -0.54 8.48 13.31
C ILE A 312 -1.13 7.12 13.68
N ALA A 313 -2.10 6.64 12.91
CA ALA A 313 -2.72 5.33 13.11
C ALA A 313 -1.73 4.17 12.91
N ASN A 314 -0.60 4.42 12.25
CA ASN A 314 0.42 3.40 11.92
C ASN A 314 -0.22 2.18 11.21
N ARG A 315 -1.04 2.48 10.18
CA ARG A 315 -1.90 1.52 9.51
C ARG A 315 -1.16 0.28 9.04
N ASN A 316 -1.72 -0.88 9.34
CA ASN A 316 -1.34 -2.15 8.75
C ASN A 316 -2.23 -2.44 7.54
N TYR A 317 -1.60 -2.76 6.38
CA TYR A 317 -2.31 -3.09 5.14
C TYR A 317 -2.45 -4.61 4.93
N ASN A 318 -1.92 -5.40 5.84
CA ASN A 318 -2.22 -6.82 5.96
C ASN A 318 -3.06 -7.08 7.23
N PRO A 319 -4.10 -7.92 7.14
CA PRO A 319 -4.65 -8.56 5.93
C PRO A 319 -5.11 -7.55 4.87
N LEU A 320 -4.98 -7.94 3.58
CA LEU A 320 -5.32 -7.07 2.45
C LEU A 320 -6.83 -6.77 2.36
N ILE A 321 -7.66 -7.73 2.73
CA ILE A 321 -9.12 -7.70 2.62
C ILE A 321 -9.75 -7.83 4.01
N PRO A 322 -10.79 -7.04 4.34
CA PRO A 322 -11.54 -7.17 5.60
C PRO A 322 -12.53 -8.34 5.55
N ASP A 323 -12.04 -9.54 5.33
CA ASP A 323 -12.81 -10.79 5.33
C ASP A 323 -11.89 -12.01 5.52
N ASN A 324 -12.47 -13.18 5.77
CA ASN A 324 -11.77 -14.45 5.80
C ASN A 324 -11.72 -15.04 4.40
N LEU A 325 -10.55 -14.99 3.79
CA LEU A 325 -10.30 -15.42 2.42
C LEU A 325 -9.02 -16.27 2.34
N ALA A 326 -8.97 -17.16 1.34
CA ALA A 326 -7.79 -17.97 1.07
C ALA A 326 -7.52 -18.08 -0.45
N ASP A 327 -6.37 -18.63 -0.80
CA ASP A 327 -6.00 -18.97 -2.18
C ASP A 327 -6.20 -17.76 -3.13
N PRO A 328 -5.54 -16.62 -2.88
CA PRO A 328 -5.77 -15.40 -3.64
C PRO A 328 -5.25 -15.49 -5.06
N SER A 329 -6.02 -14.95 -6.00
CA SER A 329 -5.62 -14.72 -7.38
C SER A 329 -5.94 -13.28 -7.79
N LEU A 330 -4.94 -12.54 -8.26
CA LEU A 330 -5.07 -11.13 -8.60
C LEU A 330 -4.82 -10.88 -10.08
N SER A 331 -5.75 -10.17 -10.70
CA SER A 331 -5.59 -9.63 -12.06
C SER A 331 -5.92 -8.14 -12.08
N LYS A 332 -5.28 -7.38 -12.99
CA LYS A 332 -5.59 -5.97 -13.22
C LYS A 332 -6.08 -5.78 -14.65
N PHE A 333 -7.26 -5.20 -14.81
CA PHE A 333 -7.82 -4.85 -16.11
C PHE A 333 -8.18 -3.37 -16.10
N GLY A 334 -7.57 -2.63 -17.03
CA GLY A 334 -7.66 -1.18 -17.03
C GLY A 334 -7.03 -0.57 -15.77
N ASP A 335 -7.80 0.23 -15.04
CA ASP A 335 -7.39 0.88 -13.80
C ASP A 335 -7.82 0.13 -12.52
N THR A 336 -8.42 -1.06 -12.67
CA THR A 336 -9.06 -1.77 -11.57
C THR A 336 -8.36 -3.11 -11.29
N TYR A 337 -8.08 -3.35 -10.02
CA TYR A 337 -7.59 -4.61 -9.47
C TYR A 337 -8.79 -5.50 -9.16
N TYR A 338 -8.70 -6.77 -9.54
CA TYR A 338 -9.72 -7.81 -9.30
C TYR A 338 -9.08 -8.94 -8.52
N LEU A 339 -9.54 -9.14 -7.29
CA LEU A 339 -9.09 -10.25 -6.44
C LEU A 339 -10.18 -11.30 -6.37
N TYR A 340 -9.82 -12.50 -6.77
CA TYR A 340 -10.61 -13.72 -6.65
C TYR A 340 -10.00 -14.56 -5.54
N ALA A 341 -10.81 -15.21 -4.72
CA ALA A 341 -10.31 -16.01 -3.61
C ALA A 341 -11.34 -17.04 -3.15
N THR A 342 -10.89 -18.09 -2.49
CA THR A 342 -11.75 -18.94 -1.69
C THR A 342 -12.38 -18.13 -0.59
N THR A 343 -13.69 -18.19 -0.42
CA THR A 343 -14.41 -17.50 0.65
C THR A 343 -14.64 -18.44 1.82
N ASP A 344 -14.00 -18.16 2.95
CA ASP A 344 -14.16 -18.95 4.18
C ASP A 344 -15.28 -18.39 5.05
N LEU A 345 -16.29 -19.24 5.39
CA LEU A 345 -17.30 -18.86 6.38
C LEU A 345 -16.90 -19.29 7.79
N ASP A 346 -16.75 -20.60 7.96
CA ASP A 346 -16.35 -21.19 9.22
C ASP A 346 -15.24 -22.18 8.94
N TYR A 347 -14.10 -22.09 9.58
CA TYR A 347 -12.99 -23.03 9.40
C TYR A 347 -12.86 -23.64 7.98
N GLY A 348 -13.07 -22.87 6.98
CA GLY A 348 -12.76 -22.96 5.56
C GLY A 348 -13.10 -24.23 4.76
N LEU A 349 -12.93 -25.42 5.29
CA LEU A 349 -12.93 -26.63 4.48
C LEU A 349 -14.29 -27.32 4.34
N GLY A 350 -15.19 -27.11 5.28
CA GLY A 350 -16.52 -27.76 5.29
C GLY A 350 -17.60 -26.98 4.57
N ARG A 351 -17.54 -25.65 4.60
CA ARG A 351 -18.54 -24.77 4.03
C ARG A 351 -17.90 -23.46 3.52
N ALA A 352 -18.09 -23.18 2.27
CA ALA A 352 -17.63 -21.95 1.63
C ALA A 352 -18.77 -20.93 1.53
N GLY A 353 -18.43 -19.66 1.53
CA GLY A 353 -19.36 -18.58 1.24
C GLY A 353 -19.66 -18.44 -0.25
N THR A 354 -20.57 -17.55 -0.57
CA THR A 354 -20.85 -17.14 -1.94
C THR A 354 -19.58 -16.60 -2.60
N PRO A 355 -19.17 -17.10 -3.77
CA PRO A 355 -18.00 -16.59 -4.47
C PRO A 355 -18.19 -15.14 -4.87
N VAL A 356 -17.23 -14.28 -4.55
CA VAL A 356 -17.26 -12.87 -4.86
C VAL A 356 -15.94 -12.42 -5.48
N VAL A 357 -15.96 -11.32 -6.24
CA VAL A 357 -14.76 -10.66 -6.74
C VAL A 357 -14.60 -9.34 -6.01
N TRP A 358 -13.54 -9.23 -5.24
CA TRP A 358 -13.16 -7.98 -4.62
C TRP A 358 -12.49 -7.06 -5.64
N LYS A 359 -12.90 -5.80 -5.68
CA LYS A 359 -12.39 -4.79 -6.61
C LYS A 359 -11.80 -3.62 -5.87
N SER A 360 -10.67 -3.11 -6.40
CA SER A 360 -10.04 -1.90 -5.90
C SER A 360 -9.43 -1.09 -7.07
N LYS A 361 -9.37 0.23 -6.93
CA LYS A 361 -8.64 1.11 -7.85
C LYS A 361 -7.31 1.58 -7.29
N ASP A 362 -7.07 1.38 -6.00
CA ASP A 362 -5.89 1.87 -5.29
C ASP A 362 -5.12 0.79 -4.52
N PHE A 363 -5.63 -0.47 -4.52
CA PHE A 363 -5.07 -1.61 -3.81
C PHE A 363 -5.27 -1.61 -2.28
N VAL A 364 -5.96 -0.62 -1.73
CA VAL A 364 -6.23 -0.48 -0.29
C VAL A 364 -7.73 -0.54 0.02
N ASN A 365 -8.52 0.20 -0.76
CA ASN A 365 -9.95 0.26 -0.59
C ASN A 365 -10.63 -0.79 -1.47
N TRP A 366 -11.11 -1.86 -0.85
CA TRP A 366 -11.69 -3.01 -1.53
C TRP A 366 -13.19 -3.09 -1.34
N SER A 367 -13.89 -3.52 -2.39
CA SER A 367 -15.34 -3.69 -2.37
C SER A 367 -15.79 -4.82 -3.27
N PHE A 368 -16.93 -5.42 -2.95
CA PHE A 368 -17.64 -6.32 -3.87
C PHE A 368 -19.14 -6.09 -3.81
N GLU A 369 -19.87 -6.53 -4.84
CA GLU A 369 -21.32 -6.48 -4.90
C GLU A 369 -21.87 -7.73 -5.58
N GLY A 370 -22.43 -8.64 -4.76
CA GLY A 370 -23.02 -9.88 -5.21
C GLY A 370 -22.04 -10.95 -5.68
N SER A 371 -22.57 -12.10 -6.08
CA SER A 371 -21.81 -13.22 -6.60
C SER A 371 -21.37 -13.00 -8.03
N HIS A 372 -20.15 -13.39 -8.35
CA HIS A 372 -19.66 -13.41 -9.73
C HIS A 372 -19.97 -14.74 -10.45
N ILE A 373 -20.56 -15.72 -9.77
CA ILE A 373 -21.02 -16.99 -10.33
C ILE A 373 -22.49 -17.14 -10.03
N GLN A 374 -23.29 -17.38 -11.06
CA GLN A 374 -24.73 -17.59 -10.98
C GLN A 374 -25.11 -19.06 -11.11
N GLY A 375 -26.34 -19.39 -10.69
CA GLY A 375 -26.91 -20.73 -10.87
C GLY A 375 -26.69 -21.70 -9.71
N PHE A 376 -26.05 -21.28 -8.63
CA PHE A 376 -25.81 -22.08 -7.43
C PHE A 376 -26.51 -21.48 -6.21
N ASP A 377 -27.10 -22.36 -5.39
CA ASP A 377 -27.51 -22.03 -4.02
C ASP A 377 -26.42 -22.56 -3.06
N TRP A 378 -25.47 -21.68 -2.69
CA TRP A 378 -24.32 -22.01 -1.86
C TRP A 378 -24.68 -22.41 -0.43
N ALA A 379 -25.85 -21.98 0.03
CA ALA A 379 -26.35 -22.30 1.36
C ALA A 379 -27.14 -23.62 1.40
N LYS A 380 -27.55 -24.15 0.24
CA LYS A 380 -28.38 -25.35 0.16
C LYS A 380 -27.55 -26.61 0.37
N GLY A 381 -27.94 -27.42 1.36
CA GLY A 381 -27.43 -28.78 1.53
C GLY A 381 -28.13 -29.78 0.61
N TYR A 382 -27.39 -30.77 0.11
CA TYR A 382 -27.85 -31.86 -0.73
C TYR A 382 -27.53 -33.18 -0.03
N ASP A 383 -28.57 -34.03 0.19
CA ASP A 383 -28.39 -35.32 0.84
C ASP A 383 -27.92 -36.36 -0.17
N TRP A 384 -26.93 -37.13 0.20
CA TRP A 384 -26.33 -38.18 -0.60
C TRP A 384 -25.91 -39.39 0.26
N VAL A 385 -25.62 -40.52 -0.36
CA VAL A 385 -25.17 -41.71 0.37
C VAL A 385 -23.77 -42.07 -0.13
N ASN A 386 -22.83 -42.20 0.80
CA ASN A 386 -21.46 -42.56 0.47
C ASN A 386 -21.30 -44.06 0.18
N ASP A 387 -20.11 -44.47 -0.27
CA ASP A 387 -19.79 -45.87 -0.60
C ASP A 387 -19.99 -46.87 0.57
N LYS A 388 -20.04 -46.37 1.79
CA LYS A 388 -20.31 -47.17 2.99
C LYS A 388 -21.79 -47.28 3.34
N GLY A 389 -22.67 -46.69 2.53
CA GLY A 389 -24.12 -46.63 2.79
C GLY A 389 -24.52 -45.58 3.84
N GLU A 390 -23.65 -44.68 4.24
CA GLU A 390 -23.92 -43.64 5.24
C GLU A 390 -24.57 -42.42 4.57
N LYS A 391 -25.63 -41.91 5.16
CA LYS A 391 -26.25 -40.65 4.73
C LYS A 391 -25.36 -39.45 5.13
N LYS A 392 -25.09 -38.57 4.18
CA LYS A 392 -24.32 -37.34 4.32
C LYS A 392 -25.11 -36.17 3.73
N THR A 393 -24.85 -34.97 4.20
CA THR A 393 -25.30 -33.73 3.58
C THR A 393 -24.08 -32.94 3.15
N GLY A 394 -23.96 -32.62 1.89
CA GLY A 394 -22.87 -31.85 1.32
C GLY A 394 -23.35 -30.55 0.69
N TYR A 395 -22.42 -29.67 0.39
CA TYR A 395 -22.67 -28.36 -0.20
C TYR A 395 -21.76 -28.15 -1.41
N PHE A 396 -22.19 -27.34 -2.37
CA PHE A 396 -21.26 -26.81 -3.35
C PHE A 396 -20.25 -25.89 -2.67
N ARG A 397 -18.95 -26.04 -3.04
CA ARG A 397 -17.87 -25.18 -2.56
C ARG A 397 -17.06 -24.70 -3.76
N TYR A 398 -16.68 -23.46 -3.71
CA TYR A 398 -15.82 -22.79 -4.68
C TYR A 398 -14.46 -22.59 -4.02
N TRP A 399 -13.39 -23.13 -4.63
CA TRP A 399 -12.05 -23.09 -4.11
C TRP A 399 -11.04 -22.58 -5.13
N ALA A 400 -9.94 -22.01 -4.64
CA ALA A 400 -8.71 -21.72 -5.34
C ALA A 400 -8.91 -21.31 -6.82
N PRO A 401 -9.42 -20.10 -7.06
CA PRO A 401 -9.48 -19.57 -8.41
C PRO A 401 -8.07 -19.28 -8.91
N GLY A 402 -7.73 -19.78 -10.10
CA GLY A 402 -6.51 -19.42 -10.81
C GLY A 402 -6.60 -18.00 -11.39
N LYS A 403 -5.49 -17.50 -11.90
CA LYS A 403 -5.40 -16.15 -12.48
C LYS A 403 -6.38 -16.01 -13.64
N VAL A 404 -7.22 -14.98 -13.59
CA VAL A 404 -8.12 -14.67 -14.70
C VAL A 404 -7.31 -14.10 -15.86
N ILE A 405 -7.44 -14.72 -17.03
CA ILE A 405 -6.82 -14.26 -18.27
C ILE A 405 -7.87 -13.72 -19.23
N GLU A 406 -7.49 -12.72 -20.03
CA GLU A 406 -8.35 -12.17 -21.08
C GLU A 406 -7.81 -12.59 -22.45
N GLN A 407 -8.70 -13.03 -23.34
CA GLN A 407 -8.39 -13.27 -24.74
C GLN A 407 -9.56 -12.85 -25.60
N ASN A 408 -9.35 -11.90 -26.50
CA ASN A 408 -10.34 -11.40 -27.47
C ASN A 408 -11.68 -10.95 -26.85
N GLY A 409 -11.61 -10.28 -25.68
CA GLY A 409 -12.78 -9.80 -24.95
C GLY A 409 -13.49 -10.85 -24.10
N THR A 410 -12.97 -12.08 -24.04
CA THR A 410 -13.47 -13.15 -23.17
C THR A 410 -12.52 -13.34 -22.00
N TYR A 411 -13.07 -13.37 -20.80
CA TYR A 411 -12.35 -13.61 -19.54
C TYR A 411 -12.50 -15.07 -19.16
N TYR A 412 -11.38 -15.75 -18.90
CA TYR A 412 -11.31 -17.17 -18.54
C TYR A 412 -10.91 -17.29 -17.07
N LEU A 413 -11.70 -18.02 -16.30
CA LEU A 413 -11.45 -18.35 -14.90
C LEU A 413 -11.31 -19.87 -14.75
N TYR A 414 -10.16 -20.31 -14.28
CA TYR A 414 -9.91 -21.69 -13.91
C TYR A 414 -10.17 -21.84 -12.42
N VAL A 415 -11.10 -22.70 -12.02
CA VAL A 415 -11.56 -22.74 -10.63
C VAL A 415 -11.98 -24.12 -10.20
N ILE A 416 -11.76 -24.43 -8.94
CA ILE A 416 -12.17 -25.69 -8.35
C ILE A 416 -13.63 -25.57 -7.90
N PHE A 417 -14.41 -26.56 -8.33
CA PHE A 417 -15.68 -26.84 -7.66
C PHE A 417 -15.58 -28.16 -6.91
N VAL A 418 -16.03 -28.14 -5.64
CA VAL A 418 -16.32 -29.33 -4.88
C VAL A 418 -17.83 -29.53 -4.90
N LYS A 419 -18.27 -30.68 -5.39
CA LYS A 419 -19.67 -31.04 -5.45
C LYS A 419 -20.15 -31.56 -4.07
N PRO A 420 -21.46 -31.61 -3.81
CA PRO A 420 -22.00 -32.12 -2.56
C PRO A 420 -21.56 -33.55 -2.19
N ASP A 421 -21.23 -34.37 -3.17
CA ASP A 421 -20.73 -35.75 -3.03
C ASP A 421 -19.19 -35.84 -2.88
N GLU A 422 -18.52 -34.71 -2.61
CA GLU A 422 -17.06 -34.55 -2.44
C GLU A 422 -16.24 -34.77 -3.73
N GLN A 423 -16.87 -34.97 -4.88
CA GLN A 423 -16.11 -34.94 -6.15
C GLN A 423 -15.62 -33.53 -6.44
N MET A 424 -14.39 -33.40 -6.92
CA MET A 424 -13.77 -32.12 -7.20
C MET A 424 -12.91 -32.18 -8.45
N GLY A 425 -12.72 -31.01 -9.08
CA GLY A 425 -11.84 -30.83 -10.23
C GLY A 425 -11.73 -29.35 -10.56
N THR A 426 -10.78 -29.01 -11.43
CA THR A 426 -10.64 -27.67 -11.99
C THR A 426 -11.53 -27.54 -13.23
N TYR A 427 -12.35 -26.53 -13.26
CA TYR A 427 -13.27 -26.20 -14.36
C TYR A 427 -12.87 -24.90 -15.02
N VAL A 428 -13.26 -24.73 -16.29
CA VAL A 428 -13.10 -23.46 -17.00
C VAL A 428 -14.43 -22.74 -17.05
N MET A 429 -14.43 -21.52 -16.55
CA MET A 429 -15.57 -20.61 -16.65
C MET A 429 -15.20 -19.41 -17.50
N ILE A 430 -16.18 -18.85 -18.21
CA ILE A 430 -16.00 -17.67 -19.06
C ILE A 430 -17.00 -16.58 -18.74
N ALA A 431 -16.59 -15.34 -18.99
CA ALA A 431 -17.43 -14.15 -18.87
C ALA A 431 -17.02 -13.09 -19.90
N ASP A 432 -17.91 -12.12 -20.14
CA ASP A 432 -17.66 -10.96 -20.99
C ASP A 432 -17.06 -9.77 -20.20
N ARG A 433 -16.92 -9.93 -18.88
CA ARG A 433 -16.38 -8.95 -17.96
C ARG A 433 -15.53 -9.63 -16.88
N PRO A 434 -14.49 -8.95 -16.34
CA PRO A 434 -13.63 -9.56 -15.32
C PRO A 434 -14.37 -9.85 -14.00
N ASP A 435 -15.44 -9.10 -13.68
CA ASP A 435 -16.26 -9.34 -12.50
C ASP A 435 -17.47 -10.26 -12.76
N GLY A 436 -17.52 -10.92 -13.91
CA GLY A 436 -18.58 -11.86 -14.25
C GLY A 436 -19.88 -11.21 -14.78
N PRO A 437 -21.03 -11.89 -14.73
CA PRO A 437 -21.16 -13.25 -14.18
C PRO A 437 -20.46 -14.32 -15.05
N PHE A 438 -19.73 -15.18 -14.36
CA PHE A 438 -19.08 -16.33 -15.01
C PHE A 438 -20.05 -17.48 -15.19
N ARG A 439 -19.92 -18.18 -16.31
CA ARG A 439 -20.63 -19.42 -16.66
C ARG A 439 -19.66 -20.50 -17.11
N PHE A 440 -20.04 -21.75 -17.01
CA PHE A 440 -19.21 -22.82 -17.54
C PHE A 440 -18.94 -22.60 -19.04
N ALA A 441 -17.70 -22.81 -19.46
CA ALA A 441 -17.32 -22.70 -20.87
C ALA A 441 -17.97 -23.81 -21.69
N GLU A 442 -18.10 -25.00 -21.11
CA GLU A 442 -18.69 -26.17 -21.70
C GLU A 442 -19.67 -26.84 -20.73
N GLY A 443 -20.67 -27.54 -21.26
CA GLY A 443 -21.71 -28.18 -20.46
C GLY A 443 -22.77 -27.21 -19.95
N ASN A 444 -23.55 -27.65 -18.98
CA ASN A 444 -24.75 -26.96 -18.52
C ASN A 444 -24.84 -26.85 -17.00
N GLY A 445 -23.75 -27.07 -16.26
CA GLY A 445 -23.68 -26.99 -14.83
C GLY A 445 -23.06 -28.20 -14.15
N LEU A 446 -23.19 -28.27 -12.83
CA LEU A 446 -22.65 -29.38 -12.04
C LEU A 446 -23.76 -30.22 -11.45
N PHE A 447 -23.58 -31.55 -11.50
CA PHE A 447 -24.48 -32.50 -10.87
C PHE A 447 -24.45 -32.36 -9.33
N ALA A 448 -25.64 -32.37 -8.76
CA ALA A 448 -25.88 -32.68 -7.35
C ALA A 448 -27.11 -33.62 -7.26
N PRO A 449 -27.28 -34.35 -6.17
CA PRO A 449 -28.47 -35.18 -5.97
C PRO A 449 -29.76 -34.38 -6.19
N GLY A 450 -30.60 -34.82 -7.11
CA GLY A 450 -31.82 -34.13 -7.53
C GLY A 450 -31.63 -33.05 -8.61
N MET A 451 -30.44 -32.91 -9.18
CA MET A 451 -30.12 -32.02 -10.32
C MET A 451 -29.70 -32.83 -11.55
N GLU A 452 -30.58 -33.77 -11.98
CA GLU A 452 -30.30 -34.63 -13.10
C GLU A 452 -30.11 -33.84 -14.41
N GLY A 453 -29.20 -34.34 -15.27
CA GLY A 453 -28.91 -33.72 -16.56
C GLY A 453 -27.91 -32.57 -16.52
N MET A 454 -27.37 -32.22 -15.36
CA MET A 454 -26.27 -31.25 -15.22
C MET A 454 -24.94 -31.96 -15.46
N ASP A 455 -24.18 -31.49 -16.44
CA ASP A 455 -22.88 -32.03 -16.82
C ASP A 455 -22.00 -30.95 -17.43
N SER A 456 -20.91 -30.62 -16.72
CA SER A 456 -19.83 -29.75 -17.22
C SER A 456 -18.51 -30.47 -16.99
N PRO A 457 -17.66 -30.60 -18.03
CA PRO A 457 -16.37 -31.26 -17.90
C PRO A 457 -15.41 -30.42 -17.06
N PHE A 458 -14.55 -31.05 -16.30
CA PHE A 458 -13.37 -30.40 -15.74
C PHE A 458 -12.21 -30.46 -16.73
N ILE A 459 -11.38 -29.41 -16.75
CA ILE A 459 -10.18 -29.40 -17.60
C ILE A 459 -9.12 -30.37 -17.06
N VAL A 460 -9.02 -30.49 -15.73
CA VAL A 460 -8.20 -31.49 -15.04
C VAL A 460 -8.93 -32.04 -13.82
N ASN A 461 -8.83 -33.35 -13.62
CA ASN A 461 -9.41 -34.06 -12.46
C ASN A 461 -8.48 -33.91 -11.25
N ASP A 462 -8.15 -32.68 -10.92
CA ASP A 462 -7.33 -32.31 -9.76
C ASP A 462 -7.59 -30.82 -9.44
N ILE A 463 -6.95 -30.32 -8.37
CA ILE A 463 -7.14 -28.95 -7.86
C ILE A 463 -6.02 -28.02 -8.32
N ASP A 464 -6.25 -26.70 -8.12
CA ASP A 464 -5.31 -25.60 -8.26
C ASP A 464 -4.80 -25.38 -9.69
N GLY A 465 -5.71 -25.38 -10.66
CA GLY A 465 -5.37 -25.08 -12.04
C GLY A 465 -5.00 -23.60 -12.23
N GLU A 466 -3.70 -23.32 -12.35
CA GLU A 466 -3.15 -21.98 -12.55
C GLU A 466 -2.67 -21.81 -13.99
N PRO A 467 -3.25 -20.88 -14.77
CA PRO A 467 -2.85 -20.62 -16.13
C PRO A 467 -1.66 -19.68 -16.20
N PHE A 468 -0.81 -19.89 -17.19
CA PHE A 468 0.27 -18.99 -17.58
C PHE A 468 0.25 -18.75 -19.08
N ILE A 469 0.30 -17.49 -19.51
CA ILE A 469 0.42 -17.11 -20.92
C ILE A 469 1.82 -16.53 -21.12
N ASP A 470 2.59 -17.17 -22.01
CA ASP A 470 3.95 -16.71 -22.34
C ASP A 470 3.92 -15.53 -23.35
N ASP A 471 5.05 -14.87 -23.55
CA ASP A 471 5.21 -13.73 -24.44
C ASP A 471 4.89 -14.03 -25.90
N ASP A 472 4.97 -15.30 -26.30
CA ASP A 472 4.60 -15.80 -27.66
C ASP A 472 3.10 -16.09 -27.82
N GLY A 473 2.30 -15.88 -26.76
CA GLY A 473 0.87 -16.15 -26.72
C GLY A 473 0.50 -17.60 -26.45
N ASN A 474 1.45 -18.52 -26.30
CA ASN A 474 1.16 -19.88 -25.89
C ASN A 474 0.69 -19.93 -24.44
N GLY A 475 -0.33 -20.76 -24.17
CA GLY A 475 -0.85 -20.97 -22.83
C GLY A 475 -0.37 -22.27 -22.22
N TYR A 476 -0.29 -22.28 -20.92
CA TYR A 476 0.08 -23.42 -20.09
C TYR A 476 -0.82 -23.46 -18.87
N LEU A 477 -1.12 -24.67 -18.37
CA LEU A 477 -1.83 -24.89 -17.12
C LEU A 477 -0.93 -25.68 -16.18
N PHE A 478 -0.83 -25.21 -14.93
CA PHE A 478 -0.13 -25.87 -13.84
C PHE A 478 -1.15 -26.26 -12.78
N TRP A 479 -0.97 -27.41 -12.10
CA TRP A 479 -1.90 -27.83 -11.05
C TRP A 479 -1.23 -28.70 -10.00
N ARG A 480 -1.97 -29.07 -8.96
CA ARG A 480 -1.48 -29.89 -7.84
C ARG A 480 -0.66 -31.09 -8.32
N ARG A 481 0.19 -31.65 -7.45
CA ARG A 481 1.14 -32.74 -7.73
C ARG A 481 2.26 -32.37 -8.69
N ARG A 482 2.50 -31.09 -8.91
CA ARG A 482 3.53 -30.55 -9.82
C ARG A 482 3.32 -30.98 -11.28
N LEU A 483 2.07 -31.00 -11.71
CA LEU A 483 1.75 -31.33 -13.08
C LEU A 483 1.54 -30.07 -13.92
N ALA A 484 1.87 -30.16 -15.21
CA ALA A 484 1.67 -29.10 -16.16
C ALA A 484 1.37 -29.63 -17.55
N ALA A 485 0.65 -28.86 -18.36
CA ALA A 485 0.42 -29.13 -19.78
C ALA A 485 0.29 -27.82 -20.57
N ARG A 486 0.38 -27.92 -21.90
CA ARG A 486 -0.02 -26.80 -22.76
C ARG A 486 -1.54 -26.64 -22.74
N LEU A 487 -2.00 -25.41 -22.83
CA LEU A 487 -3.40 -25.10 -23.10
C LEU A 487 -3.65 -25.04 -24.61
N SER A 488 -4.79 -25.52 -25.03
CA SER A 488 -5.30 -25.32 -26.39
C SER A 488 -5.44 -23.80 -26.72
N ALA A 489 -5.50 -23.49 -28.01
CA ALA A 489 -5.61 -22.12 -28.47
C ALA A 489 -6.90 -21.41 -27.98
N ASP A 490 -7.98 -22.16 -27.77
CA ASP A 490 -9.25 -21.69 -27.21
C ASP A 490 -9.28 -21.63 -25.68
N ARG A 491 -8.21 -22.06 -25.00
CA ARG A 491 -8.06 -22.05 -23.53
C ARG A 491 -8.97 -22.99 -22.77
N LEU A 492 -9.64 -23.92 -23.45
CA LEU A 492 -10.64 -24.81 -22.83
C LEU A 492 -10.11 -26.22 -22.49
N HIS A 493 -9.00 -26.64 -23.10
CA HIS A 493 -8.47 -27.99 -22.96
C HIS A 493 -6.96 -27.98 -22.71
N ILE A 494 -6.43 -29.05 -22.14
CA ILE A 494 -4.99 -29.34 -22.16
C ILE A 494 -4.62 -30.12 -23.42
N GLU A 495 -3.42 -29.86 -23.96
CA GLU A 495 -2.86 -30.57 -25.12
C GLU A 495 -1.78 -31.57 -24.70
N GLY A 496 -1.92 -32.78 -25.13
CA GLY A 496 -0.98 -33.88 -24.86
C GLY A 496 -1.10 -34.44 -23.44
N GLU A 497 -0.11 -35.28 -23.09
CA GLU A 497 -0.05 -35.88 -21.76
C GLU A 497 0.55 -34.89 -20.76
N PRO A 498 0.02 -34.82 -19.51
CA PRO A 498 0.59 -33.98 -18.46
C PRO A 498 2.06 -34.30 -18.15
N LEU A 499 2.86 -33.30 -17.99
CA LEU A 499 4.27 -33.40 -17.61
C LEU A 499 4.46 -33.14 -16.11
N ALA A 500 5.34 -33.91 -15.49
CA ALA A 500 5.75 -33.69 -14.11
C ALA A 500 6.84 -32.60 -14.07
N MET A 501 6.58 -31.50 -13.39
CA MET A 501 7.55 -30.44 -13.16
C MET A 501 8.67 -30.94 -12.25
N GLN A 502 9.91 -30.71 -12.63
CA GLN A 502 11.07 -31.05 -11.81
C GLN A 502 11.21 -30.05 -10.68
N THR A 503 11.32 -30.54 -9.46
CA THR A 503 11.53 -29.73 -8.26
C THR A 503 12.68 -30.28 -7.41
N ALA A 504 13.40 -29.40 -6.75
CA ALA A 504 14.50 -29.78 -5.85
C ALA A 504 14.01 -30.48 -4.57
N ARG A 505 12.78 -30.19 -4.16
CA ARG A 505 12.18 -30.69 -2.93
C ARG A 505 10.96 -31.56 -3.25
N GLN A 506 10.76 -32.58 -2.45
CA GLN A 506 9.64 -33.52 -2.53
C GLN A 506 8.66 -33.27 -1.37
N GLY A 507 7.57 -34.02 -1.34
CA GLY A 507 6.52 -33.91 -0.34
C GLY A 507 5.23 -33.31 -0.90
N TYR A 508 4.27 -33.01 -0.03
CA TYR A 508 3.01 -32.40 -0.41
C TYR A 508 3.22 -31.05 -1.09
N SER A 509 2.52 -30.81 -2.17
CA SER A 509 2.59 -29.55 -2.93
C SER A 509 1.26 -29.28 -3.62
N GLU A 510 0.79 -28.07 -3.48
CA GLU A 510 -0.37 -27.49 -4.15
C GLU A 510 -0.08 -26.01 -4.48
N GLY A 511 -1.06 -25.28 -5.01
CA GLY A 511 -0.91 -23.87 -5.34
C GLY A 511 0.28 -23.56 -6.23
N PRO A 512 0.47 -24.25 -7.37
CA PRO A 512 1.56 -23.97 -8.29
C PRO A 512 1.36 -22.60 -8.95
N LEU A 513 2.48 -21.91 -9.24
CA LEU A 513 2.47 -20.64 -9.94
C LEU A 513 3.62 -20.59 -10.94
N MET A 514 3.38 -20.08 -12.14
CA MET A 514 4.40 -19.79 -13.14
C MET A 514 4.40 -18.29 -13.44
N PHE A 515 5.58 -17.66 -13.44
CA PHE A 515 5.75 -16.33 -13.97
C PHE A 515 7.09 -16.18 -14.69
N LYS A 516 7.21 -15.12 -15.50
CA LYS A 516 8.44 -14.80 -16.25
C LYS A 516 8.93 -13.40 -15.89
N ARG A 517 10.24 -13.29 -15.67
CA ARG A 517 10.90 -12.00 -15.41
C ARG A 517 12.25 -11.95 -16.12
N LYS A 518 12.45 -10.95 -16.98
CA LYS A 518 13.73 -10.73 -17.71
C LYS A 518 14.26 -12.01 -18.37
N GLY A 519 13.35 -12.78 -19.03
CA GLY A 519 13.69 -14.01 -19.75
C GLY A 519 13.94 -15.24 -18.87
N ILE A 520 13.65 -15.17 -17.57
CA ILE A 520 13.73 -16.28 -16.63
C ILE A 520 12.31 -16.71 -16.27
N TYR A 521 12.02 -17.98 -16.37
CA TYR A 521 10.78 -18.62 -15.87
C TYR A 521 11.00 -19.04 -14.43
N TYR A 522 10.02 -18.76 -13.58
CA TYR A 522 9.99 -19.14 -12.17
C TYR A 522 8.80 -20.04 -11.92
N TYR A 523 9.07 -21.28 -11.59
CA TYR A 523 8.06 -22.22 -11.14
C TYR A 523 8.02 -22.21 -9.61
N VAL A 524 6.98 -21.63 -9.04
CA VAL A 524 6.75 -21.57 -7.60
C VAL A 524 5.82 -22.70 -7.20
N TYR A 525 6.11 -23.33 -6.07
CA TYR A 525 5.31 -24.42 -5.53
C TYR A 525 5.36 -24.41 -4.00
N THR A 526 4.25 -24.83 -3.38
CA THR A 526 4.20 -24.96 -1.93
C THR A 526 4.82 -26.26 -1.44
N LEU A 527 5.25 -26.24 -0.19
CA LEU A 527 5.66 -27.41 0.58
C LEU A 527 4.91 -27.39 1.90
N SER A 528 4.68 -28.58 2.46
CA SER A 528 3.87 -28.73 3.66
C SER A 528 2.45 -28.20 3.48
N GLY A 529 1.75 -27.99 4.55
CA GLY A 529 0.39 -27.46 4.54
C GLY A 529 0.04 -26.81 5.87
N ASN A 530 -1.11 -26.17 5.95
CA ASN A 530 -1.63 -25.52 7.14
C ASN A 530 -0.66 -24.42 7.63
N GLN A 531 -0.47 -24.32 8.94
CA GLN A 531 0.43 -23.31 9.56
C GLN A 531 1.91 -23.47 9.18
N ASN A 532 2.29 -24.57 8.51
CA ASN A 532 3.66 -24.86 8.08
C ASN A 532 3.88 -24.68 6.58
N TYR A 533 2.96 -24.03 5.87
CA TYR A 533 3.18 -23.68 4.48
C TYR A 533 4.48 -22.89 4.29
N VAL A 534 5.20 -23.24 3.24
CA VAL A 534 6.31 -22.47 2.69
C VAL A 534 6.20 -22.45 1.17
N ASN A 535 6.75 -21.42 0.53
CA ASN A 535 6.85 -21.32 -0.92
C ASN A 535 8.29 -21.49 -1.37
N ALA A 536 8.50 -22.47 -2.24
CA ALA A 536 9.76 -22.78 -2.89
C ALA A 536 9.68 -22.49 -4.39
N TYR A 537 10.82 -22.39 -5.07
CA TYR A 537 10.84 -22.13 -6.49
C TYR A 537 12.00 -22.83 -7.22
N MET A 538 11.81 -22.99 -8.52
CA MET A 538 12.82 -23.41 -9.50
C MET A 538 12.92 -22.36 -10.60
N MET A 539 14.05 -22.27 -11.27
CA MET A 539 14.30 -21.30 -12.35
C MET A 539 14.64 -21.99 -13.66
N SER A 540 14.14 -21.47 -14.78
CA SER A 540 14.53 -21.90 -16.13
C SER A 540 14.77 -20.70 -17.05
N ARG A 541 15.73 -20.86 -17.97
CA ARG A 541 15.96 -19.91 -19.08
C ARG A 541 15.56 -20.50 -20.43
N GLU A 542 14.98 -21.69 -20.45
CA GLU A 542 14.64 -22.45 -21.66
C GLU A 542 13.16 -22.31 -22.01
N SER A 543 12.29 -22.80 -21.14
CA SER A 543 10.84 -22.80 -21.38
C SER A 543 10.05 -22.92 -20.08
N PRO A 544 8.73 -22.67 -20.10
CA PRO A 544 7.89 -22.86 -18.92
C PRO A 544 7.69 -24.32 -18.52
N LEU A 545 8.10 -25.29 -19.34
CA LEU A 545 7.93 -26.74 -19.07
C LEU A 545 9.23 -27.51 -18.90
N SER A 546 10.40 -26.90 -19.17
CA SER A 546 11.69 -27.61 -19.13
C SER A 546 12.84 -26.70 -18.68
N GLY A 547 14.01 -27.33 -18.42
CA GLY A 547 15.23 -26.61 -18.07
C GLY A 547 15.26 -26.04 -16.66
N PHE A 548 14.39 -26.51 -15.76
CA PHE A 548 14.32 -26.00 -14.40
C PHE A 548 15.50 -26.50 -13.54
N VAL A 549 16.17 -25.55 -12.92
CA VAL A 549 17.26 -25.80 -11.98
C VAL A 549 16.93 -25.16 -10.63
N LYS A 550 17.45 -25.75 -9.55
CA LYS A 550 17.40 -25.16 -8.24
C LYS A 550 18.25 -23.88 -8.23
N PRO A 551 17.75 -22.74 -7.70
CA PRO A 551 18.56 -21.54 -7.53
C PRO A 551 19.77 -21.80 -6.62
N GLU A 552 20.84 -21.07 -6.83
CA GLU A 552 21.95 -21.05 -5.87
C GLU A 552 21.50 -20.40 -4.56
N GLY A 553 21.91 -20.97 -3.44
CA GLY A 553 21.49 -20.52 -2.12
C GLY A 553 20.12 -21.07 -1.70
N ASN A 554 19.21 -20.19 -1.27
CA ASN A 554 17.92 -20.58 -0.74
C ASN A 554 16.85 -20.69 -1.82
N ASP A 555 16.23 -21.85 -1.98
CA ASP A 555 15.12 -22.11 -2.87
C ASP A 555 13.75 -21.97 -2.18
N ILE A 556 13.71 -21.75 -0.86
CA ILE A 556 12.51 -21.34 -0.13
C ILE A 556 12.59 -19.84 0.11
N PHE A 557 11.69 -19.08 -0.49
CA PHE A 557 11.72 -17.63 -0.37
C PHE A 557 10.68 -17.06 0.59
N LEU A 558 9.63 -17.83 0.94
CA LEU A 558 8.56 -17.39 1.84
C LEU A 558 8.21 -18.49 2.84
N PHE A 559 8.19 -18.14 4.11
CA PHE A 559 7.87 -19.02 5.24
C PHE A 559 7.33 -18.19 6.42
N SER A 560 6.86 -18.86 7.48
CA SER A 560 6.30 -18.19 8.65
C SER A 560 7.29 -17.22 9.31
N ALA A 561 6.86 -15.97 9.50
CA ALA A 561 7.57 -14.96 10.28
C ALA A 561 6.96 -14.92 11.69
N THR A 562 7.54 -15.71 12.59
CA THR A 562 6.99 -15.91 13.94
C THR A 562 7.04 -14.66 14.80
N GLU A 563 8.06 -13.81 14.60
CA GLU A 563 8.22 -12.50 15.25
C GLU A 563 7.12 -11.50 14.82
N ASN A 564 6.62 -11.63 13.59
CA ASN A 564 5.53 -10.81 13.05
C ASN A 564 4.15 -11.46 13.26
N GLN A 565 4.10 -12.65 13.84
CA GLN A 565 2.88 -13.45 14.02
C GLN A 565 2.14 -13.75 12.72
N VAL A 566 2.87 -13.97 11.63
CA VAL A 566 2.35 -14.40 10.32
C VAL A 566 2.74 -15.85 10.10
N TRP A 567 1.76 -16.75 9.95
CA TRP A 567 1.98 -18.18 9.91
C TRP A 567 1.39 -18.84 8.68
N GLY A 568 2.08 -19.87 8.18
CA GLY A 568 1.65 -20.68 7.06
C GLY A 568 1.36 -19.89 5.80
N PRO A 569 2.27 -18.99 5.33
CA PRO A 569 2.05 -18.26 4.10
C PRO A 569 2.10 -19.24 2.92
N GLY A 570 0.92 -19.60 2.41
CA GLY A 570 0.75 -20.62 1.39
C GLY A 570 -0.07 -20.17 0.19
N HIS A 571 -0.21 -21.04 -0.77
CA HIS A 571 -1.03 -20.92 -1.98
C HIS A 571 -1.12 -19.47 -2.47
N GLY A 572 -0.06 -18.99 -3.12
CA GLY A 572 0.08 -17.59 -3.49
C GLY A 572 -0.11 -17.33 -4.97
N ASN A 573 -0.20 -16.05 -5.29
CA ASN A 573 -0.23 -15.52 -6.64
C ASN A 573 0.73 -14.34 -6.75
N ILE A 574 1.15 -13.99 -7.97
CA ILE A 574 2.05 -12.88 -8.22
C ILE A 574 1.37 -11.83 -9.08
N PHE A 575 1.55 -10.58 -8.69
CA PHE A 575 1.17 -9.42 -9.46
C PHE A 575 2.39 -8.56 -9.77
N TYR A 576 2.55 -8.19 -11.04
CA TYR A 576 3.58 -7.26 -11.48
C TYR A 576 2.94 -5.91 -11.79
N ASP A 577 3.40 -4.85 -11.11
CA ASP A 577 3.01 -3.47 -11.41
C ASP A 577 4.03 -2.85 -12.38
N GLU A 578 3.63 -2.71 -13.65
CA GLU A 578 4.48 -2.14 -14.69
C GLU A 578 4.88 -0.67 -14.43
N LYS A 579 4.08 0.09 -13.69
CA LYS A 579 4.36 1.50 -13.43
C LYS A 579 5.53 1.69 -12.48
N THR A 580 5.62 0.85 -11.47
CA THR A 580 6.65 0.93 -10.43
C THR A 580 7.78 -0.07 -10.62
N ASP A 581 7.66 -1.02 -11.58
CA ASP A 581 8.56 -2.18 -11.78
C ASP A 581 8.64 -3.05 -10.51
N GLU A 582 7.49 -3.19 -9.81
CA GLU A 582 7.41 -3.94 -8.56
C GLU A 582 6.67 -5.26 -8.73
N TYR A 583 7.13 -6.28 -8.03
CA TYR A 583 6.48 -7.57 -7.92
C TYR A 583 5.85 -7.71 -6.55
N ILE A 584 4.55 -8.04 -6.52
CA ILE A 584 3.77 -8.24 -5.32
C ILE A 584 3.41 -9.71 -5.22
N PHE A 585 3.77 -10.35 -4.12
CA PHE A 585 3.35 -11.72 -3.83
C PHE A 585 2.16 -11.70 -2.87
N LEU A 586 1.04 -12.23 -3.34
CA LEU A 586 -0.17 -12.45 -2.54
C LEU A 586 -0.15 -13.89 -2.03
N TYR A 587 -0.64 -14.11 -0.83
CA TYR A 587 -0.70 -15.44 -0.23
C TYR A 587 -1.81 -15.52 0.83
N LEU A 588 -2.27 -16.72 1.12
CA LEU A 588 -3.07 -16.92 2.31
C LEU A 588 -2.16 -16.94 3.55
N GLU A 589 -2.57 -16.29 4.61
CA GLU A 589 -2.05 -16.52 5.96
C GLU A 589 -2.95 -17.55 6.62
N TYR A 590 -2.36 -18.66 7.11
CA TYR A 590 -3.17 -19.78 7.58
C TYR A 590 -3.81 -19.52 8.94
N GLY A 591 -3.38 -18.49 9.63
CA GLY A 591 -3.93 -18.05 10.90
C GLY A 591 -3.83 -19.11 12.00
N ASP A 592 -4.84 -19.18 12.82
CA ASP A 592 -4.89 -20.05 14.00
C ASP A 592 -5.26 -21.50 13.65
N GLY A 593 -4.47 -22.13 12.78
CA GLY A 593 -4.74 -23.48 12.31
C GLY A 593 -5.89 -23.54 11.29
N GLY A 594 -6.03 -22.51 10.45
CA GLY A 594 -7.00 -22.42 9.38
C GLY A 594 -8.38 -21.85 9.80
N THR A 595 -8.50 -21.37 11.02
CA THR A 595 -9.78 -20.81 11.52
C THR A 595 -9.98 -19.35 11.15
N THR A 596 -8.91 -18.68 10.68
CA THR A 596 -8.90 -17.24 10.38
C THR A 596 -8.06 -16.96 9.15
N ARG A 597 -8.14 -17.82 8.14
CA ARG A 597 -7.37 -17.59 6.90
C ARG A 597 -7.73 -16.23 6.31
N GLN A 598 -6.70 -15.45 6.01
CA GLN A 598 -6.85 -14.13 5.38
C GLN A 598 -5.81 -13.93 4.27
N VAL A 599 -6.13 -13.08 3.31
CA VAL A 599 -5.20 -12.74 2.23
C VAL A 599 -4.23 -11.67 2.68
N TYR A 600 -2.94 -11.96 2.51
CA TYR A 600 -1.83 -11.05 2.75
C TYR A 600 -1.11 -10.74 1.45
N ALA A 601 -0.41 -9.63 1.40
CA ALA A 601 0.41 -9.23 0.26
C ALA A 601 1.69 -8.52 0.75
N ASN A 602 2.84 -8.88 0.16
CA ASN A 602 4.11 -8.20 0.41
C ASN A 602 4.89 -8.02 -0.89
N ARG A 603 5.81 -7.03 -0.94
CA ARG A 603 6.70 -6.83 -2.08
C ARG A 603 7.72 -7.94 -2.18
N MET A 604 7.92 -8.45 -3.40
CA MET A 604 8.93 -9.45 -3.71
C MET A 604 10.12 -8.79 -4.39
N GLU A 605 11.32 -9.04 -3.89
CA GLU A 605 12.56 -8.52 -4.43
C GLU A 605 13.44 -9.62 -5.03
N PHE A 606 14.34 -9.22 -5.93
CA PHE A 606 15.23 -10.12 -6.64
C PHE A 606 16.69 -9.67 -6.48
N ASN A 607 17.60 -10.64 -6.48
CA ASN A 607 19.02 -10.40 -6.60
C ASN A 607 19.42 -10.10 -8.05
N GLU A 608 20.64 -9.62 -8.28
CA GLU A 608 21.15 -9.29 -9.64
C GLU A 608 21.17 -10.51 -10.57
N ASP A 609 21.41 -11.70 -10.04
CA ASP A 609 21.40 -12.96 -10.79
C ASP A 609 19.99 -13.46 -11.14
N GLY A 610 18.95 -12.82 -10.62
CA GLY A 610 17.54 -13.14 -10.79
C GLY A 610 16.98 -14.04 -9.70
N THR A 611 17.76 -14.49 -8.72
CA THR A 611 17.21 -15.27 -7.61
C THR A 611 16.28 -14.41 -6.74
N ILE A 612 15.24 -15.03 -6.18
CA ILE A 612 14.28 -14.35 -5.30
C ILE A 612 14.92 -14.13 -3.94
N LYS A 613 14.88 -12.88 -3.42
CA LYS A 613 15.26 -12.60 -2.04
C LYS A 613 14.24 -13.21 -1.08
N THR A 614 14.69 -13.62 0.09
CA THR A 614 13.77 -14.08 1.14
C THR A 614 12.77 -12.99 1.48
N LEU A 615 11.49 -13.30 1.34
CA LEU A 615 10.39 -12.44 1.70
C LEU A 615 10.01 -12.73 3.16
N VAL A 616 10.08 -11.72 4.02
CA VAL A 616 9.65 -11.81 5.42
C VAL A 616 8.23 -11.24 5.49
N PRO A 617 7.21 -12.09 5.67
CA PRO A 617 5.84 -11.61 5.73
C PRO A 617 5.60 -10.77 6.99
N ASP A 618 4.84 -9.69 6.83
CA ASP A 618 4.54 -8.75 7.90
C ASP A 618 3.11 -8.19 7.82
N MET A 619 2.70 -7.51 8.89
CA MET A 619 1.40 -6.84 8.96
C MET A 619 1.35 -5.53 8.18
N ARG A 620 2.49 -4.91 7.85
CA ARG A 620 2.50 -3.65 7.09
C ARG A 620 1.95 -3.82 5.69
N GLY A 621 2.30 -4.92 5.01
CA GLY A 621 1.80 -5.24 3.68
C GLY A 621 2.36 -4.34 2.58
N VAL A 622 1.54 -4.00 1.58
CA VAL A 622 1.97 -3.28 0.36
C VAL A 622 1.58 -1.81 0.38
N GLY A 623 0.40 -1.48 0.89
CA GLY A 623 -0.16 -0.13 0.79
C GLY A 623 -0.68 0.20 -0.62
N TYR A 624 -0.74 1.49 -0.95
CA TYR A 624 -1.31 1.97 -2.21
C TYR A 624 -0.40 1.67 -3.41
N LEU A 625 -0.92 0.97 -4.41
CA LEU A 625 -0.27 0.78 -5.72
C LEU A 625 -0.74 1.80 -6.78
N SER A 626 -1.82 2.51 -6.52
CA SER A 626 -2.32 3.63 -7.32
C SER A 626 -2.69 4.78 -6.39
N ALA A 627 -3.00 5.95 -6.94
CA ALA A 627 -3.42 7.09 -6.13
C ALA A 627 -4.62 6.72 -5.25
N PRO A 628 -4.63 7.10 -3.97
CA PRO A 628 -5.75 6.88 -3.08
C PRO A 628 -7.05 7.39 -3.70
N GLN A 629 -8.10 6.57 -3.70
CA GLN A 629 -9.41 6.96 -4.19
C GLN A 629 -10.23 7.68 -3.13
N GLU A 630 -9.95 7.40 -1.87
CA GLU A 630 -10.52 8.12 -0.74
C GLU A 630 -9.47 9.05 -0.14
N THR A 631 -9.76 10.33 -0.13
CA THR A 631 -8.90 11.40 0.40
C THR A 631 -9.58 12.19 1.51
N ARG A 632 -10.87 11.89 1.80
CA ARG A 632 -11.58 12.50 2.92
C ARG A 632 -11.07 11.95 4.24
N ARG A 633 -11.10 12.80 5.24
CA ARG A 633 -10.77 12.41 6.61
C ARG A 633 -11.77 11.37 7.12
N ASN A 634 -11.28 10.23 7.61
CA ASN A 634 -12.09 9.25 8.31
C ASN A 634 -12.27 9.66 9.78
N LEU A 635 -13.45 10.15 10.12
CA LEU A 635 -13.77 10.61 11.46
C LEU A 635 -13.73 9.47 12.51
N ALA A 636 -13.84 8.22 12.08
CA ALA A 636 -13.81 7.04 12.96
C ALA A 636 -12.49 6.91 13.73
N LEU A 637 -11.36 7.29 13.12
CA LEU A 637 -10.03 7.17 13.72
C LEU A 637 -9.85 7.93 15.03
N GLN A 638 -10.62 8.99 15.25
CA GLN A 638 -10.55 9.82 16.47
C GLN A 638 -11.78 9.67 17.37
N ALA A 639 -12.71 8.80 17.00
CA ALA A 639 -13.96 8.60 17.69
C ALA A 639 -13.85 7.58 18.84
N ASP A 640 -14.79 7.62 19.77
CA ASP A 640 -14.95 6.58 20.81
C ASP A 640 -16.08 5.63 20.43
N PHE A 641 -15.77 4.34 20.45
CA PHE A 641 -16.75 3.29 20.17
C PHE A 641 -17.18 2.56 21.43
N ARG A 642 -18.46 2.21 21.48
CA ARG A 642 -19.06 1.37 22.54
C ARG A 642 -20.09 0.45 21.92
N ALA A 643 -20.08 -0.82 22.30
CA ALA A 643 -21.03 -1.81 21.81
C ALA A 643 -22.00 -2.26 22.89
N SER A 644 -23.13 -2.85 22.47
CA SER A 644 -24.08 -3.53 23.36
C SER A 644 -23.43 -4.67 24.14
N SER A 645 -22.51 -5.37 23.51
CA SER A 645 -21.71 -6.43 24.07
C SER A 645 -20.44 -6.66 23.25
N GLU A 646 -19.46 -7.35 23.84
CA GLU A 646 -18.24 -7.79 23.17
C GLU A 646 -18.05 -9.30 23.39
N LYS A 647 -17.69 -10.00 22.33
CA LYS A 647 -17.34 -11.43 22.41
C LYS A 647 -16.09 -11.60 23.27
N ALA A 648 -16.08 -12.64 24.11
CA ALA A 648 -14.92 -12.97 24.92
C ALA A 648 -13.66 -13.19 24.05
N PRO A 649 -12.47 -12.75 24.51
CA PRO A 649 -11.22 -13.00 23.82
C PRO A 649 -11.00 -14.49 23.57
N ARG A 650 -10.38 -14.84 22.43
CA ARG A 650 -10.01 -16.20 22.09
C ARG A 650 -8.48 -16.28 21.93
N THR A 651 -7.85 -17.20 22.65
CA THR A 651 -6.44 -17.51 22.47
C THR A 651 -6.30 -18.82 21.69
N ALA A 652 -5.56 -18.76 20.58
CA ALA A 652 -5.16 -19.91 19.80
C ALA A 652 -3.71 -20.26 20.10
N VAL A 653 -3.37 -21.56 20.07
CA VAL A 653 -2.02 -22.07 20.15
C VAL A 653 -1.69 -22.74 18.83
N VAL A 654 -0.59 -22.33 18.21
CA VAL A 654 -0.14 -22.82 16.90
C VAL A 654 1.26 -23.43 17.03
N ASP A 655 1.43 -24.64 16.51
CA ASP A 655 2.69 -25.34 16.47
C ASP A 655 3.40 -25.04 15.14
N ILE A 656 4.52 -24.32 15.18
CA ILE A 656 5.28 -23.92 13.98
C ILE A 656 6.60 -24.67 13.92
N GLU A 657 6.90 -25.27 12.77
CA GLU A 657 8.19 -25.85 12.45
C GLU A 657 9.22 -24.75 12.19
N THR A 658 10.38 -24.83 12.84
CA THR A 658 11.30 -23.68 12.92
C THR A 658 12.47 -23.71 11.95
N GLN A 659 12.56 -24.67 11.03
CA GLN A 659 13.64 -24.75 10.05
C GLN A 659 13.13 -25.00 8.62
N PRO A 660 12.64 -23.98 7.93
CA PRO A 660 12.12 -24.13 6.57
C PRO A 660 13.23 -24.43 5.54
N ASN A 661 14.51 -24.22 5.87
CA ASN A 661 15.63 -24.34 4.93
C ASN A 661 16.29 -25.73 4.91
N ASP A 662 16.01 -26.58 5.87
CA ASP A 662 16.47 -27.97 5.81
C ASP A 662 15.50 -28.81 4.94
N PRO A 663 16.00 -29.80 4.17
CA PRO A 663 15.14 -30.81 3.59
C PRO A 663 14.38 -31.44 4.76
N LEU A 664 13.05 -31.26 4.83
CA LEU A 664 12.14 -31.64 5.93
C LEU A 664 12.87 -32.55 6.94
N PRO A 665 13.39 -32.02 8.02
CA PRO A 665 14.24 -32.80 8.89
C PRO A 665 13.41 -33.91 9.49
N GLU A 666 13.95 -35.12 9.62
CA GLU A 666 13.33 -36.23 10.34
C GLU A 666 12.94 -35.80 11.79
N LYS A 667 13.40 -34.64 12.24
CA LYS A 667 13.12 -34.02 13.56
C LYS A 667 13.12 -32.50 13.45
N ALA A 668 12.08 -31.92 12.81
CA ALA A 668 11.87 -30.49 12.96
C ALA A 668 11.60 -30.13 14.43
N SER A 669 12.28 -29.12 14.94
CA SER A 669 11.94 -28.60 16.26
C SER A 669 10.66 -27.77 16.13
N VAL A 670 9.59 -28.23 16.79
CA VAL A 670 8.31 -27.55 16.83
C VAL A 670 8.31 -26.57 18.00
N LYS A 671 8.00 -25.30 17.72
CA LYS A 671 7.75 -24.28 18.74
C LYS A 671 6.28 -23.92 18.79
N LYS A 672 5.79 -23.72 20.01
CA LYS A 672 4.42 -23.28 20.26
C LYS A 672 4.37 -21.76 20.33
N TYR A 673 3.47 -21.19 19.57
CA TYR A 673 3.16 -19.75 19.57
C TYR A 673 1.71 -19.54 19.97
N THR A 674 1.43 -18.41 20.61
CA THR A 674 0.08 -18.04 21.01
C THR A 674 -0.34 -16.73 20.33
N ARG A 675 -1.58 -16.68 19.84
CA ARG A 675 -2.23 -15.46 19.37
C ARG A 675 -3.54 -15.29 20.11
N THR A 676 -3.75 -14.10 20.67
CA THR A 676 -5.02 -13.76 21.31
C THR A 676 -5.78 -12.76 20.45
N HIS A 677 -6.97 -13.14 20.02
CA HIS A 677 -7.92 -12.27 19.34
C HIS A 677 -8.83 -11.63 20.37
N THR A 678 -8.95 -10.31 20.30
CA THR A 678 -9.92 -9.52 21.04
C THR A 678 -10.96 -8.98 20.06
N TYR A 679 -12.17 -8.69 20.56
CA TYR A 679 -13.30 -8.30 19.72
C TYR A 679 -13.92 -7.01 20.23
N GLN A 680 -13.08 -6.02 20.53
CA GLN A 680 -13.45 -4.77 21.15
C GLN A 680 -14.14 -3.83 20.16
N ALA A 681 -15.07 -3.01 20.67
CA ALA A 681 -15.76 -2.01 19.86
C ALA A 681 -14.81 -1.02 19.17
N ALA A 682 -13.70 -0.67 19.82
CA ALA A 682 -12.70 0.26 19.26
C ALA A 682 -12.04 -0.25 17.95
N HIS A 683 -12.04 -1.55 17.71
CA HIS A 683 -11.43 -2.13 16.50
C HIS A 683 -12.10 -1.71 15.19
N VAL A 684 -13.33 -1.19 15.24
CA VAL A 684 -14.03 -0.78 14.01
C VAL A 684 -13.62 0.61 13.49
N GLY A 685 -12.73 1.29 14.18
CA GLY A 685 -12.22 2.60 13.78
C GLY A 685 -10.69 2.66 13.80
N ASP A 686 -9.98 1.54 13.63
CA ASP A 686 -8.52 1.48 13.68
C ASP A 686 -7.86 1.27 12.31
N GLU A 687 -8.66 1.20 11.24
CA GLU A 687 -8.24 0.94 9.86
C GLU A 687 -7.39 -0.34 9.68
N SER A 688 -7.63 -1.36 10.50
CA SER A 688 -6.93 -2.63 10.45
C SER A 688 -7.85 -3.78 10.03
N ASN A 689 -7.65 -4.32 8.84
CA ASN A 689 -8.39 -5.51 8.38
C ASN A 689 -8.08 -6.79 9.20
N GLY A 690 -7.15 -6.73 10.16
CA GLY A 690 -6.81 -7.83 11.05
C GLY A 690 -7.61 -7.84 12.36
N THR A 691 -8.28 -6.76 12.68
CA THR A 691 -9.06 -6.56 13.91
C THR A 691 -10.54 -6.42 13.60
N ARG A 692 -11.41 -6.72 14.55
CA ARG A 692 -12.87 -6.59 14.40
C ARG A 692 -13.58 -6.53 15.74
N TRP A 693 -14.72 -5.89 15.76
CA TRP A 693 -15.68 -6.09 16.81
C TRP A 693 -16.58 -7.29 16.50
N MET A 694 -16.95 -8.04 17.54
CA MET A 694 -18.02 -9.05 17.48
C MET A 694 -18.86 -8.96 18.74
N ALA A 695 -20.16 -9.04 18.59
CA ALA A 695 -21.08 -9.13 19.72
C ALA A 695 -20.94 -10.47 20.44
N ALA A 696 -21.29 -10.50 21.73
CA ALA A 696 -21.41 -11.75 22.47
C ALA A 696 -22.51 -12.63 21.85
N VAL A 697 -22.29 -13.93 21.81
CA VAL A 697 -23.26 -14.90 21.23
C VAL A 697 -24.65 -14.81 21.87
N THR A 698 -24.72 -14.36 23.13
CA THR A 698 -25.97 -14.18 23.89
C THR A 698 -26.68 -12.86 23.61
N ASP A 699 -26.09 -11.95 22.84
CA ASP A 699 -26.70 -10.67 22.51
C ASP A 699 -27.71 -10.84 21.37
N SER A 700 -28.97 -10.68 21.70
CA SER A 700 -30.08 -10.85 20.75
C SER A 700 -30.41 -9.57 19.95
N SER A 701 -29.78 -8.45 20.27
CA SER A 701 -30.03 -7.16 19.65
C SER A 701 -28.73 -6.35 19.56
N PRO A 702 -27.74 -6.87 18.83
CA PRO A 702 -26.39 -6.27 18.78
C PRO A 702 -26.40 -4.90 18.12
N TYR A 703 -25.72 -3.96 18.76
CA TYR A 703 -25.46 -2.63 18.20
C TYR A 703 -24.10 -2.10 18.63
N ILE A 704 -23.61 -1.16 17.84
CA ILE A 704 -22.40 -0.39 18.16
C ILE A 704 -22.69 1.10 18.02
N THR A 705 -22.16 1.90 18.94
CA THR A 705 -22.33 3.35 19.01
C THR A 705 -20.98 4.03 18.89
N VAL A 706 -20.91 5.11 18.12
CA VAL A 706 -19.75 5.99 18.00
C VAL A 706 -20.07 7.37 18.60
N ASP A 707 -19.12 7.97 19.33
CA ASP A 707 -19.09 9.38 19.74
C ASP A 707 -17.99 10.10 18.93
N LEU A 708 -18.38 10.99 18.05
CA LEU A 708 -17.49 11.79 17.20
C LEU A 708 -16.83 12.94 17.98
N LYS A 709 -17.03 13.04 19.30
CA LYS A 709 -16.53 14.05 20.23
C LYS A 709 -17.22 15.40 20.12
N GLU A 710 -17.59 15.80 18.91
CA GLU A 710 -18.24 17.07 18.60
C GLU A 710 -19.33 16.87 17.55
N MET A 711 -20.10 17.91 17.30
CA MET A 711 -21.10 17.91 16.22
C MET A 711 -20.39 17.92 14.87
N ARG A 712 -20.75 16.97 14.01
CA ARG A 712 -20.24 16.84 12.64
C ARG A 712 -21.42 16.76 11.65
N ASN A 713 -21.18 17.22 10.43
CA ASN A 713 -22.11 17.00 9.33
C ASN A 713 -21.71 15.74 8.56
N VAL A 714 -22.21 14.61 9.02
CA VAL A 714 -21.84 13.30 8.47
C VAL A 714 -22.49 13.12 7.10
N GLY A 715 -21.67 13.05 6.04
CA GLY A 715 -22.08 12.84 4.66
C GLY A 715 -22.25 11.38 4.30
N GLU A 716 -21.36 10.50 4.78
CA GLU A 716 -21.31 9.10 4.38
C GLU A 716 -20.81 8.19 5.53
N CYS A 717 -21.39 6.99 5.61
CA CYS A 717 -20.90 5.88 6.43
C CYS A 717 -20.70 4.64 5.55
N GLN A 718 -19.60 3.89 5.82
CA GLN A 718 -19.29 2.61 5.20
C GLN A 718 -19.11 1.55 6.28
N PHE A 719 -19.85 0.43 6.17
CA PHE A 719 -19.82 -0.66 7.13
C PHE A 719 -19.22 -1.91 6.49
N TYR A 720 -18.12 -2.41 7.01
CA TYR A 720 -17.47 -3.65 6.61
C TYR A 720 -17.85 -4.76 7.61
N PHE A 721 -18.94 -5.45 7.34
CA PHE A 721 -19.43 -6.52 8.20
C PHE A 721 -18.55 -7.77 8.14
N THR A 722 -18.53 -8.56 9.21
CA THR A 722 -18.00 -9.93 9.19
C THR A 722 -18.93 -10.84 8.39
N LYS A 723 -18.35 -11.86 7.70
CA LYS A 723 -19.08 -12.76 6.78
C LYS A 723 -19.98 -12.02 5.77
N PRO A 724 -19.45 -11.04 5.04
CA PRO A 724 -20.29 -10.16 4.20
C PRO A 724 -20.99 -10.91 3.06
N THR A 725 -20.50 -12.10 2.69
CA THR A 725 -21.09 -12.94 1.64
C THR A 725 -22.40 -13.65 2.07
N GLU A 726 -22.70 -13.73 3.37
CA GLU A 726 -24.00 -14.18 3.87
C GLU A 726 -25.05 -13.07 3.84
N GLY A 727 -24.63 -11.82 3.68
CA GLY A 727 -25.47 -10.63 3.63
C GLY A 727 -25.94 -10.14 5.00
N HIS A 728 -26.26 -8.85 5.04
CA HIS A 728 -26.69 -8.17 6.27
C HIS A 728 -27.93 -7.30 6.05
N THR A 729 -28.74 -7.15 7.11
CA THR A 729 -29.71 -6.07 7.24
C THR A 729 -29.40 -5.28 8.51
N TRP A 730 -29.58 -3.96 8.45
CA TRP A 730 -29.14 -3.08 9.51
C TRP A 730 -29.98 -1.80 9.59
N ARG A 731 -29.90 -1.09 10.71
CA ARG A 731 -30.47 0.25 10.90
C ARG A 731 -29.45 1.17 11.54
N LEU A 732 -29.33 2.38 10.99
CA LEU A 732 -28.49 3.45 11.53
C LEU A 732 -29.38 4.51 12.19
N GLU A 733 -29.02 4.88 13.40
CA GLU A 733 -29.62 5.96 14.17
C GLU A 733 -28.59 7.06 14.42
N LYS A 734 -29.04 8.30 14.52
CA LYS A 734 -28.22 9.47 14.88
C LYS A 734 -28.76 10.17 16.13
N SER A 735 -27.87 10.89 16.84
CA SER A 735 -28.21 11.68 18.01
C SER A 735 -27.25 12.85 18.17
N VAL A 736 -27.74 13.95 18.76
CA VAL A 736 -26.92 15.11 19.13
C VAL A 736 -26.46 15.06 20.59
N ASP A 737 -27.19 14.34 21.46
CA ASP A 737 -26.97 14.29 22.90
C ASP A 737 -26.72 12.89 23.48
N GLY A 738 -26.70 11.87 22.62
CA GLY A 738 -26.52 10.46 23.02
C GLY A 738 -27.71 9.84 23.78
N LYS A 739 -28.82 10.57 23.91
CA LYS A 739 -30.03 10.12 24.65
C LYS A 739 -31.24 9.99 23.75
N HIS A 740 -31.43 10.95 22.85
CA HIS A 740 -32.56 10.96 21.91
C HIS A 740 -32.05 10.53 20.54
N TRP A 741 -32.59 9.41 20.07
CA TRP A 741 -32.14 8.74 18.85
C TRP A 741 -33.17 8.84 17.74
N GLN A 742 -32.73 9.10 16.54
CA GLN A 742 -33.54 9.16 15.33
C GLN A 742 -32.96 8.21 14.28
N ALA A 743 -33.77 7.31 13.75
CA ALA A 743 -33.36 6.50 12.59
C ALA A 743 -33.12 7.41 11.38
N CYS A 744 -32.00 7.23 10.72
CA CYS A 744 -31.59 8.04 9.57
C CYS A 744 -31.31 7.21 8.32
N ALA A 745 -31.01 5.92 8.46
CA ALA A 745 -30.84 4.99 7.35
C ALA A 745 -31.13 3.56 7.76
N GLU A 746 -31.53 2.72 6.80
CA GLU A 746 -31.71 1.28 7.02
C GLU A 746 -31.53 0.48 5.73
N GLU A 747 -31.09 -0.78 5.86
CA GLU A 747 -31.09 -1.78 4.81
C GLU A 747 -31.95 -2.97 5.26
N ASN A 748 -33.08 -3.14 4.59
CA ASN A 748 -34.09 -4.15 4.94
C ASN A 748 -33.98 -5.43 4.08
N LYS A 749 -33.18 -5.39 3.02
CA LYS A 749 -32.93 -6.55 2.16
C LYS A 749 -31.60 -7.19 2.51
N LEU A 750 -31.62 -8.50 2.67
CA LEU A 750 -30.40 -9.25 2.87
C LEU A 750 -29.55 -9.14 1.58
N GLN A 751 -28.43 -8.47 1.67
CA GLN A 751 -27.54 -8.24 0.52
C GLN A 751 -26.11 -8.65 0.85
N ALA A 752 -25.54 -9.46 -0.04
CA ALA A 752 -24.11 -9.81 -0.03
C ALA A 752 -23.33 -8.69 -0.71
N ARG A 753 -22.72 -7.81 0.08
CA ARG A 753 -21.85 -6.72 -0.39
C ARG A 753 -20.87 -6.31 0.71
N SER A 754 -19.80 -5.69 0.33
CA SER A 754 -18.87 -5.01 1.24
C SER A 754 -18.20 -3.84 0.50
N PRO A 755 -18.13 -2.64 1.11
CA PRO A 755 -18.89 -2.22 2.28
C PRO A 755 -20.38 -2.00 1.99
N HIS A 756 -21.20 -1.97 3.03
CA HIS A 756 -22.51 -1.35 2.96
C HIS A 756 -22.35 0.17 3.11
N VAL A 757 -22.88 0.94 2.18
CA VAL A 757 -22.68 2.40 2.11
C VAL A 757 -24.01 3.11 2.29
N THR A 758 -24.04 4.14 3.16
CA THR A 758 -25.18 5.06 3.30
C THR A 758 -24.70 6.50 3.27
N LYS A 759 -25.51 7.40 2.69
CA LYS A 759 -25.16 8.80 2.49
C LYS A 759 -26.23 9.74 3.02
N GLY A 760 -25.86 11.01 3.26
CA GLY A 760 -26.79 12.06 3.64
C GLY A 760 -27.30 11.94 5.07
N ILE A 761 -26.46 11.52 5.99
CA ILE A 761 -26.80 11.33 7.43
C ILE A 761 -27.12 12.69 8.08
N GLY A 762 -26.34 13.75 7.77
CA GLY A 762 -26.49 15.10 8.28
C GLY A 762 -25.90 15.28 9.69
N GLU A 763 -26.30 16.35 10.38
CA GLU A 763 -25.72 16.71 11.67
C GLU A 763 -25.92 15.62 12.73
N ALA A 764 -24.80 15.21 13.35
CA ALA A 764 -24.76 14.24 14.43
C ALA A 764 -23.48 14.40 15.27
N ARG A 765 -23.54 14.11 16.55
CA ARG A 765 -22.37 13.79 17.38
C ARG A 765 -22.27 12.29 17.62
N TYR A 766 -23.41 11.62 17.73
CA TYR A 766 -23.46 10.19 17.98
C TYR A 766 -24.15 9.47 16.84
N LEU A 767 -23.61 8.30 16.46
CA LEU A 767 -24.27 7.37 15.55
C LEU A 767 -24.37 6.00 16.23
N ARG A 768 -25.44 5.25 15.91
CA ARG A 768 -25.65 3.88 16.41
C ARG A 768 -26.09 2.98 15.27
N LEU A 769 -25.31 1.93 15.04
CA LEU A 769 -25.60 0.90 14.05
C LEU A 769 -26.15 -0.34 14.74
N HIS A 770 -27.37 -0.73 14.38
CA HIS A 770 -27.99 -1.99 14.79
C HIS A 770 -27.82 -3.02 13.70
N ILE A 771 -27.35 -4.23 14.04
CA ILE A 771 -27.29 -5.36 13.11
C ILE A 771 -28.58 -6.17 13.34
N LEU A 772 -29.45 -6.22 12.33
CA LEU A 772 -30.76 -6.84 12.43
C LEU A 772 -30.75 -8.31 11.96
N ARG A 773 -29.94 -8.61 10.93
CA ARG A 773 -29.70 -9.96 10.42
C ARG A 773 -28.27 -10.03 9.85
N GLY A 774 -27.69 -11.22 9.85
CA GLY A 774 -26.32 -11.52 9.45
C GLY A 774 -25.43 -11.78 10.66
N ASP A 775 -24.14 -11.97 10.42
CA ASP A 775 -23.16 -12.17 11.48
C ASP A 775 -22.98 -10.88 12.30
N ALA A 776 -23.03 -10.98 13.62
CA ALA A 776 -23.02 -9.82 14.50
C ALA A 776 -21.61 -9.31 14.77
N GLY A 777 -20.94 -8.85 13.73
CA GLY A 777 -19.58 -8.34 13.77
C GLY A 777 -19.28 -7.31 12.68
N LEU A 778 -18.25 -6.53 12.90
CA LEU A 778 -17.82 -5.47 12.00
C LEU A 778 -16.28 -5.38 12.00
N TRP A 779 -15.67 -5.40 10.80
CA TRP A 779 -14.25 -5.14 10.63
C TRP A 779 -13.96 -3.66 10.77
N GLU A 780 -14.68 -2.81 9.98
CA GLU A 780 -14.46 -1.38 9.93
C GLU A 780 -15.78 -0.60 9.81
N TRP A 781 -15.79 0.59 10.36
CA TRP A 781 -16.82 1.59 10.17
C TRP A 781 -16.20 2.92 9.78
N ASN A 782 -16.10 3.20 8.49
CA ASN A 782 -15.60 4.48 8.01
C ASN A 782 -16.71 5.54 8.04
N ILE A 783 -16.36 6.76 8.46
CA ILE A 783 -17.29 7.88 8.63
C ILE A 783 -16.68 9.12 7.98
N TYR A 784 -17.39 9.72 7.05
CA TYR A 784 -16.92 10.88 6.29
C TYR A 784 -17.90 12.05 6.36
N GLU A 785 -17.36 13.30 6.28
CA GLU A 785 -18.17 14.52 6.12
C GLU A 785 -18.73 14.69 4.72
#